data_548431b31e11d55b2d5769567b5985a0
#
_entry.id   548431b31e11d55b2d5769567b5985a0
#
_cell.length_a   1.000
_cell.length_b   1.000
_cell.length_c   1.000
_cell.angle_alpha   90.00
_cell.angle_beta   90.00
_cell.angle_gamma   90.00
#
_symmetry.space_group_name_H-M   'P 1'
#
loop_
_entity.id
_entity.type
_entity.pdbx_description
1 polymer ?
#
loop_
_entity_poly.entity_id
_entity_poly.type
_entity_poly.pdbx_seq_one_letter_code
_entity_poly.pdbx_strand_id
1 'polypeptide(L)'
;MIKHLLTITLRNMTKQKVRSIISILCITAGLLCFSVCHYYSTIMSRGNKFLDTYERMAVIRGKNHPNMYIGFSPDKIKGLGNEEILGMAFFTNGTTNFETQSDAVYRVSTTFCNHDYFLVFPPKLIEGSLKDFDKRPDIIVVTRNFIRKYADAGTTIGSSVTINKKVYTIGAIIESYPAGMNNYITSYDLFVPSPESYGDKILLLRNPSDIETVNKRLALLDWEGYRAEPQCYLMSQLPHRAGMELYISIIGLIILIVALTNYFSFSISSFVNRTREITLRQCLGGKSNNIFGLLFIEQFIILTFSCILTLALSESLLPAFINSLSYDIRRELEIDIPFLLASELKYTVLILGASFLLCYVSVTRIIRHIHRKGLSGRAGRGKHLLRNISLGSQFFFSFLFLFGIAGIYMQMQSYSSSTTPLLTDDEKENLIIIPTYSYDNKLNKELTEVCDYFRTKSWCESLSLFCFNTMNIGKKYVIVHQVTEEYLNQMKIEKHHKPGEKFAYITPTIDTEIRSDSSFQTIRFREELEYPIKGQCQVFPQPQYGTSYLTVLPFEKGYEPDNIILQLKEGANRKQALQEIKEKINPYYPANATYEATTLYDNQVEGLNVLRNLFIVCAIISLLITILGIYHSIQIDTERRQKEVAIRKVNGAHISDIYWLFGKSYVMLYLVAMILAVPICLFLMIMADSMIKFDYRHPMLWSIPMLVAAMVILLTISWRIYRIARINPAEIIKNE
;
A
#
# COMPACT_ATOMS: atom_id res chain seq x y z
N MET A 1 -46.49 14.06 8.76
CA MET A 1 -45.60 14.98 8.00
C MET A 1 -44.41 14.25 7.43
N ILE A 2 -43.56 13.57 8.19
CA ILE A 2 -42.38 12.85 7.73
C ILE A 2 -42.72 11.78 6.67
N LYS A 3 -43.75 10.93 6.91
CA LYS A 3 -44.19 9.91 5.94
C LYS A 3 -44.57 10.51 4.59
N HIS A 4 -45.23 11.67 4.57
CA HIS A 4 -45.62 12.35 3.36
C HIS A 4 -44.37 12.93 2.59
N LEU A 5 -43.45 13.54 3.32
CA LEU A 5 -42.18 14.02 2.75
C LEU A 5 -41.36 12.86 2.17
N LEU A 6 -41.25 11.73 2.87
CA LEU A 6 -40.56 10.52 2.41
C LEU A 6 -41.16 9.99 1.09
N THR A 7 -42.52 9.87 1.06
CA THR A 7 -43.21 9.38 -0.17
C THR A 7 -42.97 10.28 -1.37
N ILE A 8 -43.01 11.61 -1.17
CA ILE A 8 -42.73 12.59 -2.23
C ILE A 8 -41.28 12.47 -2.69
N THR A 9 -40.36 12.37 -1.75
CA THR A 9 -38.92 12.24 -2.07
C THR A 9 -38.64 10.98 -2.88
N LEU A 10 -39.13 9.81 -2.44
CA LEU A 10 -38.96 8.55 -3.16
C LEU A 10 -39.56 8.61 -4.57
N ARG A 11 -40.75 9.18 -4.73
CA ARG A 11 -41.37 9.38 -6.04
C ARG A 11 -40.55 10.31 -6.94
N ASN A 12 -39.91 11.33 -6.38
CA ASN A 12 -39.04 12.24 -7.13
C ASN A 12 -37.72 11.53 -7.53
N MET A 13 -37.12 10.74 -6.63
CA MET A 13 -35.94 9.93 -6.93
C MET A 13 -36.19 8.93 -8.04
N THR A 14 -37.36 8.25 -8.04
CA THR A 14 -37.75 7.32 -9.11
C THR A 14 -38.01 8.00 -10.45
N LYS A 15 -38.55 9.22 -10.46
CA LYS A 15 -38.66 10.04 -11.68
C LYS A 15 -37.30 10.46 -12.24
N GLN A 16 -36.32 10.71 -11.37
CA GLN A 16 -34.96 11.11 -11.74
C GLN A 16 -33.92 10.02 -11.38
N LYS A 17 -34.30 8.76 -11.63
CA LYS A 17 -33.52 7.57 -11.24
C LYS A 17 -32.03 7.62 -11.64
N VAL A 18 -31.75 8.04 -12.87
CA VAL A 18 -30.37 8.12 -13.38
C VAL A 18 -29.51 9.05 -12.52
N ARG A 19 -30.05 10.22 -12.16
CA ARG A 19 -29.30 11.18 -11.33
C ARG A 19 -29.07 10.65 -9.91
N SER A 20 -30.11 10.05 -9.31
CA SER A 20 -29.99 9.46 -7.94
C SER A 20 -28.95 8.33 -7.92
N ILE A 21 -28.98 7.45 -8.92
CA ILE A 21 -27.99 6.36 -9.06
C ILE A 21 -26.58 6.93 -9.23
N ILE A 22 -26.39 7.91 -10.12
CA ILE A 22 -25.08 8.55 -10.34
C ILE A 22 -24.56 9.17 -9.04
N SER A 23 -25.41 9.88 -8.30
CA SER A 23 -25.02 10.48 -7.01
C SER A 23 -24.60 9.44 -5.97
N ILE A 24 -25.36 8.35 -5.86
CA ILE A 24 -25.02 7.23 -4.97
C ILE A 24 -23.66 6.62 -5.38
N LEU A 25 -23.48 6.29 -6.67
CA LEU A 25 -22.24 5.68 -7.16
C LEU A 25 -21.02 6.60 -6.99
N CYS A 26 -21.16 7.91 -7.24
CA CYS A 26 -20.06 8.87 -7.03
C CYS A 26 -19.61 8.92 -5.57
N ILE A 27 -20.56 9.01 -4.63
CA ILE A 27 -20.22 9.06 -3.20
C ILE A 27 -19.65 7.72 -2.73
N THR A 28 -20.29 6.61 -3.11
CA THR A 28 -19.81 5.26 -2.78
C THR A 28 -18.36 5.07 -3.24
N ALA A 29 -18.04 5.43 -4.48
CA ALA A 29 -16.68 5.33 -5.01
C ALA A 29 -15.68 6.20 -4.24
N GLY A 30 -16.07 7.44 -3.91
CA GLY A 30 -15.24 8.34 -3.12
C GLY A 30 -15.01 7.88 -1.68
N LEU A 31 -16.08 7.45 -1.00
CA LEU A 31 -16.00 6.91 0.37
C LEU A 31 -15.19 5.62 0.40
N LEU A 32 -15.41 4.70 -0.53
CA LEU A 32 -14.68 3.43 -0.61
C LEU A 32 -13.17 3.65 -0.74
N CYS A 33 -12.76 4.48 -1.71
CA CYS A 33 -11.35 4.79 -1.90
C CYS A 33 -10.75 5.48 -0.67
N PHE A 34 -11.45 6.44 -0.11
CA PHE A 34 -11.01 7.14 1.10
C PHE A 34 -10.90 6.18 2.29
N SER A 35 -11.88 5.31 2.51
CA SER A 35 -11.88 4.34 3.61
C SER A 35 -10.71 3.37 3.52
N VAL A 36 -10.41 2.85 2.32
CA VAL A 36 -9.26 1.96 2.10
C VAL A 36 -7.94 2.70 2.35
N CYS A 37 -7.77 3.89 1.77
CA CYS A 37 -6.56 4.71 1.96
C CYS A 37 -6.38 5.12 3.44
N HIS A 38 -7.47 5.52 4.09
CA HIS A 38 -7.44 5.93 5.50
C HIS A 38 -7.15 4.76 6.43
N TYR A 39 -7.76 3.59 6.17
CA TYR A 39 -7.50 2.37 6.91
C TYR A 39 -6.02 1.99 6.83
N TYR A 40 -5.49 1.88 5.61
CA TYR A 40 -4.09 1.56 5.38
C TYR A 40 -3.16 2.58 6.05
N SER A 41 -3.39 3.88 5.82
CA SER A 41 -2.61 4.95 6.43
C SER A 41 -2.64 4.92 7.97
N THR A 42 -3.80 4.63 8.56
CA THR A 42 -3.94 4.57 10.03
C THR A 42 -3.18 3.39 10.62
N ILE A 43 -3.24 2.21 9.98
CA ILE A 43 -2.48 1.05 10.43
C ILE A 43 -0.98 1.34 10.31
N MET A 44 -0.53 1.87 9.17
CA MET A 44 0.87 2.21 8.93
C MET A 44 1.41 3.24 9.94
N SER A 45 0.59 4.23 10.32
CA SER A 45 0.99 5.31 11.23
C SER A 45 0.77 5.01 12.70
N ARG A 46 0.07 3.93 13.03
CA ARG A 46 -0.27 3.61 14.42
C ARG A 46 0.99 3.45 15.28
N GLY A 47 1.99 2.70 14.78
CA GLY A 47 3.20 2.40 15.53
C GLY A 47 2.88 1.90 16.95
N ASN A 48 3.75 2.18 17.90
CA ASN A 48 3.57 1.81 19.33
C ASN A 48 2.84 2.90 20.15
N LYS A 49 2.26 3.92 19.51
CA LYS A 49 1.63 5.09 20.17
C LYS A 49 0.44 4.75 21.07
N PHE A 50 -0.11 3.54 20.95
CA PHE A 50 -1.19 3.07 21.81
C PHE A 50 -0.73 2.63 23.20
N LEU A 51 0.58 2.54 23.42
CA LEU A 51 1.17 2.14 24.71
C LEU A 51 1.48 3.37 25.57
N ASP A 52 1.09 3.33 26.83
CA ASP A 52 1.41 4.39 27.81
C ASP A 52 2.91 4.56 28.04
N THR A 53 3.67 3.51 27.71
CA THR A 53 5.14 3.50 27.80
C THR A 53 5.84 4.20 26.65
N TYR A 54 5.13 4.50 25.52
CA TYR A 54 5.72 4.94 24.25
C TYR A 54 6.67 6.14 24.35
N GLU A 55 6.28 7.18 25.09
CA GLU A 55 7.09 8.40 25.25
C GLU A 55 8.41 8.15 26.02
N ARG A 56 8.48 7.05 26.77
CA ARG A 56 9.63 6.65 27.58
C ARG A 56 10.45 5.53 26.96
N MET A 57 10.05 5.02 25.79
CA MET A 57 10.80 4.00 25.07
C MET A 57 11.99 4.63 24.34
N ALA A 58 13.17 4.04 24.53
CA ALA A 58 14.39 4.39 23.81
C ALA A 58 14.96 3.17 23.09
N VAL A 59 15.27 3.30 21.81
CA VAL A 59 15.90 2.25 21.01
C VAL A 59 17.38 2.53 20.84
N ILE A 60 18.21 1.48 20.85
CA ILE A 60 19.65 1.60 20.64
C ILE A 60 19.95 1.42 19.16
N ARG A 61 20.62 2.42 18.58
CA ARG A 61 21.01 2.48 17.15
C ARG A 61 22.43 3.05 17.02
N GLY A 62 22.96 3.08 15.81
CA GLY A 62 24.28 3.69 15.54
C GLY A 62 24.30 5.18 15.82
N LYS A 63 25.37 5.66 16.45
CA LYS A 63 25.59 7.08 16.73
C LYS A 63 25.53 7.89 15.45
N ASN A 64 24.71 8.95 15.45
CA ASN A 64 24.39 9.77 14.28
C ASN A 64 23.69 9.03 13.10
N HIS A 65 23.32 7.75 13.29
CA HIS A 65 22.65 6.94 12.31
C HIS A 65 21.44 6.21 12.94
N PRO A 66 20.31 6.90 13.17
CA PRO A 66 19.16 6.34 13.90
C PRO A 66 18.49 5.15 13.20
N ASN A 67 18.76 4.94 11.92
CA ASN A 67 18.28 3.80 11.14
C ASN A 67 19.25 2.60 11.13
N MET A 68 20.46 2.76 11.71
CA MET A 68 21.49 1.73 11.69
C MET A 68 21.34 0.81 12.91
N TYR A 69 21.01 -0.45 12.62
CA TYR A 69 21.01 -1.50 13.63
C TYR A 69 22.45 -1.85 14.09
N ILE A 70 22.63 -2.05 15.39
CA ILE A 70 23.90 -2.53 15.97
C ILE A 70 23.63 -3.84 16.71
N GLY A 71 24.23 -4.94 16.23
CA GLY A 71 24.22 -6.22 16.91
C GLY A 71 25.28 -6.30 18.00
N PHE A 72 24.88 -6.52 19.26
CA PHE A 72 25.78 -6.81 20.37
C PHE A 72 25.06 -7.65 21.43
N SER A 73 25.83 -8.35 22.28
CA SER A 73 25.26 -9.14 23.37
C SER A 73 24.57 -8.26 24.42
N PRO A 74 23.40 -8.68 24.94
CA PRO A 74 22.74 -8.03 26.06
C PRO A 74 23.64 -7.74 27.26
N ASP A 75 24.60 -8.63 27.54
CA ASP A 75 25.51 -8.54 28.67
C ASP A 75 26.32 -7.22 28.68
N LYS A 76 26.64 -6.69 27.50
CA LYS A 76 27.39 -5.41 27.40
C LYS A 76 26.69 -4.23 28.04
N ILE A 77 25.35 -4.21 28.06
CA ILE A 77 24.57 -3.10 28.59
C ILE A 77 23.86 -3.39 29.92
N LYS A 78 23.99 -4.60 30.46
CA LYS A 78 23.42 -4.94 31.78
C LYS A 78 23.93 -4.04 32.90
N GLY A 79 25.10 -3.40 32.75
CA GLY A 79 25.72 -2.49 33.71
C GLY A 79 25.28 -1.03 33.58
N LEU A 80 24.36 -0.67 32.70
CA LEU A 80 23.95 0.74 32.51
C LEU A 80 23.22 1.38 33.70
N GLY A 81 22.85 0.58 34.72
CA GLY A 81 22.25 1.07 35.96
C GLY A 81 20.72 1.09 35.93
N ASN A 82 20.12 0.83 37.10
CA ASN A 82 18.67 0.66 37.24
C ASN A 82 17.95 1.94 37.72
N GLU A 83 18.66 3.06 37.90
CA GLU A 83 18.04 4.28 38.42
C GLU A 83 17.19 4.96 37.35
N GLU A 84 17.70 5.04 36.12
CA GLU A 84 17.02 5.69 34.96
C GLU A 84 16.26 4.70 34.08
N ILE A 85 16.62 3.41 34.14
CA ILE A 85 16.07 2.37 33.27
C ILE A 85 15.17 1.44 34.09
N LEU A 86 13.89 1.36 33.73
CA LEU A 86 12.90 0.50 34.38
C LEU A 86 12.88 -0.92 33.83
N GLY A 87 13.29 -1.13 32.58
CA GLY A 87 13.36 -2.41 31.92
C GLY A 87 14.12 -2.36 30.61
N MET A 88 14.71 -3.49 30.23
CA MET A 88 15.49 -3.65 29.01
C MET A 88 14.93 -4.82 28.19
N ALA A 89 14.13 -4.53 27.17
CA ALA A 89 13.62 -5.54 26.25
C ALA A 89 14.68 -5.93 25.23
N PHE A 90 15.00 -7.22 25.20
CA PHE A 90 15.80 -7.86 24.17
C PHE A 90 14.91 -8.84 23.42
N PHE A 91 14.81 -8.70 22.10
CA PHE A 91 13.93 -9.57 21.35
C PHE A 91 14.35 -9.73 19.89
N THR A 92 14.00 -10.86 19.32
CA THR A 92 14.12 -11.14 17.90
C THR A 92 12.76 -11.61 17.38
N ASN A 93 12.33 -11.00 16.31
CA ASN A 93 11.10 -11.38 15.65
C ASN A 93 11.37 -12.39 14.53
N GLY A 94 10.51 -13.39 14.43
CA GLY A 94 10.64 -14.44 13.43
C GLY A 94 9.35 -15.21 13.25
N THR A 95 9.49 -16.39 12.70
CA THR A 95 8.39 -17.34 12.55
C THR A 95 8.82 -18.71 13.06
N THR A 96 7.90 -19.44 13.68
CA THR A 96 8.08 -20.82 14.11
C THR A 96 7.01 -21.72 13.56
N ASN A 97 7.26 -23.01 13.56
CA ASN A 97 6.29 -24.01 13.15
C ASN A 97 5.59 -24.55 14.40
N PHE A 98 4.30 -24.38 14.46
CA PHE A 98 3.42 -24.92 15.48
C PHE A 98 2.76 -26.18 14.97
N GLU A 99 2.85 -27.28 15.73
CA GLU A 99 2.29 -28.57 15.39
C GLU A 99 1.04 -28.81 16.23
N THR A 100 -0.09 -29.11 15.59
CA THR A 100 -1.35 -29.47 16.26
C THR A 100 -1.37 -30.95 16.60
N GLN A 101 -2.30 -31.36 17.45
CA GLN A 101 -2.53 -32.78 17.78
C GLN A 101 -2.96 -33.62 16.56
N SER A 102 -3.48 -32.95 15.52
CA SER A 102 -3.88 -33.59 14.25
C SER A 102 -2.76 -33.66 13.22
N ASP A 103 -1.50 -33.48 13.63
CA ASP A 103 -0.30 -33.43 12.78
C ASP A 103 -0.31 -32.30 11.71
N ALA A 104 -1.24 -31.35 11.83
CA ALA A 104 -1.20 -30.16 10.99
C ALA A 104 -0.14 -29.18 11.51
N VAL A 105 0.63 -28.64 10.60
CA VAL A 105 1.69 -27.67 10.90
C VAL A 105 1.31 -26.30 10.42
N TYR A 106 1.41 -25.31 11.31
CA TYR A 106 1.15 -23.92 11.01
C TYR A 106 2.40 -23.07 11.23
N ARG A 107 2.67 -22.16 10.30
CA ARG A 107 3.70 -21.15 10.47
C ARG A 107 3.13 -19.99 11.29
N VAL A 108 3.70 -19.75 12.47
CA VAL A 108 3.21 -18.76 13.42
C VAL A 108 4.26 -17.67 13.62
N SER A 109 3.81 -16.43 13.62
CA SER A 109 4.65 -15.27 13.93
C SER A 109 5.04 -15.29 15.39
N THR A 110 6.34 -15.30 15.66
CA THR A 110 6.91 -15.54 16.99
C THR A 110 7.89 -14.45 17.37
N THR A 111 7.79 -13.99 18.60
CA THR A 111 8.79 -13.12 19.24
C THR A 111 9.58 -13.95 20.25
N PHE A 112 10.88 -14.01 20.08
CA PHE A 112 11.82 -14.55 21.05
C PHE A 112 12.29 -13.38 21.92
N CYS A 113 11.97 -13.38 23.21
CA CYS A 113 12.21 -12.21 24.07
C CYS A 113 12.52 -12.59 25.52
N ASN A 114 13.07 -11.61 26.26
CA ASN A 114 13.22 -11.69 27.71
C ASN A 114 11.94 -11.20 28.42
N HIS A 115 11.88 -11.38 29.75
CA HIS A 115 10.73 -10.95 30.56
C HIS A 115 10.44 -9.44 30.48
N ASP A 116 11.49 -8.61 30.45
CA ASP A 116 11.35 -7.15 30.39
C ASP A 116 10.66 -6.67 29.11
N TYR A 117 10.52 -7.52 28.09
CA TYR A 117 9.70 -7.24 26.93
C TYR A 117 8.26 -6.85 27.34
N PHE A 118 7.67 -7.55 28.31
CA PHE A 118 6.32 -7.27 28.79
C PHE A 118 6.22 -6.06 29.72
N LEU A 119 7.36 -5.56 30.24
CA LEU A 119 7.43 -4.27 30.94
C LEU A 119 7.47 -3.11 29.94
N VAL A 120 8.23 -3.26 28.87
CA VAL A 120 8.34 -2.28 27.78
C VAL A 120 7.04 -2.21 26.99
N PHE A 121 6.50 -3.38 26.62
CA PHE A 121 5.26 -3.56 25.90
C PHE A 121 4.19 -4.24 26.76
N PRO A 122 3.55 -3.51 27.70
CA PRO A 122 2.62 -4.11 28.66
C PRO A 122 1.39 -4.68 27.93
N PRO A 123 1.17 -6.01 27.99
CA PRO A 123 0.02 -6.63 27.38
C PRO A 123 -1.20 -6.54 28.28
N LYS A 124 -2.38 -6.61 27.67
CA LYS A 124 -3.61 -6.87 28.41
C LYS A 124 -3.71 -8.37 28.68
N LEU A 125 -3.46 -8.78 29.93
CA LEU A 125 -3.54 -10.16 30.36
C LEU A 125 -5.00 -10.61 30.38
N ILE A 126 -5.30 -11.77 29.76
CA ILE A 126 -6.61 -12.40 29.79
C ILE A 126 -6.64 -13.46 30.87
N GLU A 127 -5.63 -14.34 30.87
CA GLU A 127 -5.55 -15.48 31.78
C GLU A 127 -4.09 -15.86 32.03
N GLY A 128 -3.77 -16.37 33.22
CA GLY A 128 -2.43 -16.86 33.58
C GLY A 128 -1.52 -15.83 34.22
N SER A 129 -0.20 -16.04 34.14
CA SER A 129 0.82 -15.21 34.78
C SER A 129 2.05 -15.09 33.91
N LEU A 130 2.59 -13.85 33.82
CA LEU A 130 3.87 -13.58 33.14
C LEU A 130 5.08 -13.79 34.06
N LYS A 131 4.90 -13.99 35.37
CA LYS A 131 5.98 -14.01 36.38
C LYS A 131 7.01 -15.12 36.20
N ASP A 132 6.62 -16.22 35.54
CA ASP A 132 7.48 -17.38 35.39
C ASP A 132 8.07 -17.51 33.97
N PHE A 133 7.86 -16.50 33.13
CA PHE A 133 8.26 -16.50 31.72
C PHE A 133 9.78 -16.73 31.51
N ASP A 134 10.64 -16.03 32.28
CA ASP A 134 12.11 -16.20 32.17
C ASP A 134 12.66 -17.30 33.08
N LYS A 135 11.88 -17.73 34.08
CA LYS A 135 12.33 -18.74 35.04
C LYS A 135 12.27 -20.16 34.50
N ARG A 136 11.36 -20.36 33.55
CA ARG A 136 11.12 -21.64 32.92
C ARG A 136 11.16 -21.52 31.40
N PRO A 137 12.20 -22.06 30.74
CA PRO A 137 12.38 -21.93 29.29
C PRO A 137 11.34 -22.71 28.48
N ASP A 138 10.52 -23.51 29.13
CA ASP A 138 9.42 -24.29 28.56
C ASP A 138 8.07 -23.55 28.63
N ILE A 139 7.98 -22.38 29.26
CA ILE A 139 6.75 -21.58 29.37
C ILE A 139 6.69 -20.57 28.23
N ILE A 140 5.57 -20.55 27.54
CA ILE A 140 5.29 -19.59 26.47
C ILE A 140 4.07 -18.72 26.79
N VAL A 141 4.02 -17.55 26.14
CA VAL A 141 2.86 -16.67 26.15
C VAL A 141 2.25 -16.64 24.74
N VAL A 142 0.93 -16.74 24.67
CA VAL A 142 0.21 -16.77 23.40
C VAL A 142 -0.87 -15.68 23.39
N THR A 143 -1.23 -15.22 22.20
CA THR A 143 -2.34 -14.28 22.05
C THR A 143 -3.69 -15.01 21.95
N ARG A 144 -4.80 -14.30 22.18
CA ARG A 144 -6.14 -14.80 21.89
C ARG A 144 -6.29 -15.22 20.42
N ASN A 145 -5.63 -14.51 19.50
CA ASN A 145 -5.63 -14.86 18.07
C ASN A 145 -4.95 -16.18 17.80
N PHE A 146 -3.84 -16.49 18.49
CA PHE A 146 -3.19 -17.79 18.40
C PHE A 146 -4.17 -18.92 18.74
N ILE A 147 -4.85 -18.81 19.88
CA ILE A 147 -5.82 -19.82 20.32
C ILE A 147 -6.95 -19.99 19.27
N ARG A 148 -7.47 -18.88 18.76
CA ARG A 148 -8.58 -18.91 17.79
C ARG A 148 -8.19 -19.46 16.42
N LYS A 149 -6.97 -19.16 15.96
CA LYS A 149 -6.54 -19.47 14.58
C LYS A 149 -5.86 -20.84 14.43
N TYR A 150 -5.12 -21.25 15.43
CA TYR A 150 -4.18 -22.35 15.29
C TYR A 150 -4.37 -23.48 16.32
N ALA A 151 -4.86 -23.17 17.53
CA ALA A 151 -4.92 -24.15 18.59
C ALA A 151 -6.10 -25.12 18.43
N ASP A 152 -5.90 -26.34 18.89
CA ASP A 152 -6.96 -27.34 18.96
C ASP A 152 -8.05 -26.95 19.96
N ALA A 153 -9.28 -27.46 19.77
CA ALA A 153 -10.38 -27.20 20.68
C ALA A 153 -10.05 -27.66 22.12
N GLY A 154 -10.23 -26.74 23.07
CA GLY A 154 -9.92 -27.02 24.47
C GLY A 154 -8.52 -26.64 24.92
N THR A 155 -7.69 -26.06 24.05
CA THR A 155 -6.37 -25.52 24.42
C THR A 155 -6.55 -24.33 25.39
N THR A 156 -5.95 -24.44 26.57
CA THR A 156 -6.02 -23.46 27.66
C THR A 156 -4.66 -23.29 28.33
N ILE A 157 -4.60 -22.49 29.41
CA ILE A 157 -3.42 -22.42 30.25
C ILE A 157 -3.06 -23.81 30.80
N GLY A 158 -1.74 -24.09 30.84
CA GLY A 158 -1.20 -25.38 31.24
C GLY A 158 -1.21 -26.44 30.14
N SER A 159 -1.87 -26.20 29.00
CA SER A 159 -1.79 -27.10 27.85
C SER A 159 -0.38 -27.16 27.28
N SER A 160 0.05 -28.37 26.91
CA SER A 160 1.32 -28.59 26.20
C SER A 160 1.13 -28.41 24.69
N VAL A 161 2.02 -27.68 24.06
CA VAL A 161 2.03 -27.42 22.61
C VAL A 161 3.41 -27.67 22.03
N THR A 162 3.46 -28.16 20.81
CA THR A 162 4.73 -28.46 20.12
C THR A 162 5.09 -27.34 19.16
N ILE A 163 6.29 -26.76 19.34
CA ILE A 163 6.83 -25.69 18.51
C ILE A 163 8.23 -26.10 18.07
N ASN A 164 8.47 -26.17 16.77
CA ASN A 164 9.74 -26.64 16.22
C ASN A 164 10.22 -27.96 16.88
N LYS A 165 9.33 -28.91 17.05
CA LYS A 165 9.58 -30.22 17.71
C LYS A 165 9.95 -30.17 19.19
N LYS A 166 9.85 -29.00 19.82
CA LYS A 166 10.00 -28.81 21.26
C LYS A 166 8.63 -28.65 21.90
N VAL A 167 8.44 -29.29 23.05
CA VAL A 167 7.20 -29.16 23.83
C VAL A 167 7.32 -27.98 24.77
N TYR A 168 6.31 -27.13 24.73
CA TYR A 168 6.17 -25.96 25.58
C TYR A 168 4.83 -25.99 26.33
N THR A 169 4.75 -25.27 27.43
CA THR A 169 3.52 -25.14 28.22
C THR A 169 2.99 -23.70 28.11
N ILE A 170 1.71 -23.52 27.86
CA ILE A 170 1.08 -22.20 27.82
C ILE A 170 0.96 -21.67 29.25
N GLY A 171 1.72 -20.60 29.57
CA GLY A 171 1.73 -19.98 30.90
C GLY A 171 0.82 -18.75 31.01
N ALA A 172 0.57 -18.08 29.89
CA ALA A 172 -0.34 -16.93 29.86
C ALA A 172 -0.99 -16.75 28.49
N ILE A 173 -2.21 -16.24 28.51
CA ILE A 173 -2.96 -15.80 27.32
C ILE A 173 -3.15 -14.29 27.44
N ILE A 174 -2.72 -13.56 26.42
CA ILE A 174 -2.85 -12.11 26.33
C ILE A 174 -3.77 -11.69 25.21
N GLU A 175 -4.33 -10.48 25.30
CA GLU A 175 -5.04 -9.87 24.16
C GLU A 175 -4.04 -9.62 23.02
N SER A 176 -4.48 -9.78 21.78
CA SER A 176 -3.65 -9.49 20.62
C SER A 176 -3.31 -8.00 20.58
N TYR A 177 -2.06 -7.67 20.31
CA TYR A 177 -1.67 -6.28 20.12
C TYR A 177 -2.31 -5.72 18.83
N PRO A 178 -2.65 -4.42 18.82
CA PRO A 178 -3.15 -3.79 17.60
C PRO A 178 -2.12 -3.86 16.47
N ALA A 179 -2.57 -4.24 15.28
CA ALA A 179 -1.72 -4.28 14.10
C ALA A 179 -1.14 -2.90 13.72
N GLY A 180 0.07 -2.88 13.17
CA GLY A 180 0.70 -1.64 12.68
C GLY A 180 2.10 -1.88 12.15
N MET A 181 2.40 -1.43 10.92
CA MET A 181 3.66 -1.75 10.21
C MET A 181 4.93 -1.21 10.88
N ASN A 182 4.85 -0.16 11.68
CA ASN A 182 6.01 0.39 12.40
C ASN A 182 6.04 -0.05 13.88
N ASN A 183 5.36 -1.14 14.19
CA ASN A 183 5.33 -1.72 15.53
C ASN A 183 6.42 -2.77 15.68
N TYR A 184 7.22 -2.69 16.74
CA TYR A 184 8.12 -3.78 17.12
C TYR A 184 7.38 -5.03 17.64
N ILE A 185 6.08 -4.90 17.93
CA ILE A 185 5.20 -5.95 18.46
C ILE A 185 4.08 -6.34 17.49
N THR A 186 4.23 -6.05 16.18
CA THR A 186 3.20 -6.34 15.18
C THR A 186 2.84 -7.81 15.12
N SER A 187 1.55 -8.09 15.02
CA SER A 187 0.92 -9.37 14.60
C SER A 187 1.60 -10.67 15.07
N TYR A 188 2.42 -10.60 16.14
CA TYR A 188 3.04 -11.78 16.71
C TYR A 188 2.07 -12.44 17.66
N ASP A 189 1.82 -13.71 17.41
CA ASP A 189 0.82 -14.49 18.13
C ASP A 189 1.43 -15.36 19.23
N LEU A 190 2.77 -15.52 19.22
CA LEU A 190 3.52 -16.41 20.09
C LEU A 190 4.76 -15.71 20.65
N PHE A 191 5.00 -15.87 21.95
CA PHE A 191 6.18 -15.33 22.65
C PHE A 191 6.93 -16.49 23.33
N VAL A 192 8.20 -16.64 22.98
CA VAL A 192 9.08 -17.70 23.49
C VAL A 192 10.21 -17.08 24.28
N PRO A 193 10.52 -17.59 25.48
CA PRO A 193 11.62 -17.06 26.29
C PRO A 193 12.96 -17.21 25.58
N SER A 194 13.70 -16.09 25.47
CA SER A 194 15.05 -16.04 24.92
C SER A 194 15.84 -14.89 25.58
N PRO A 195 16.41 -15.12 26.77
CA PRO A 195 17.08 -14.08 27.54
C PRO A 195 18.35 -13.56 26.87
N GLU A 196 18.94 -14.28 25.93
CA GLU A 196 20.17 -13.92 25.19
C GLU A 196 19.91 -13.47 23.74
N SER A 197 18.73 -12.94 23.48
CA SER A 197 18.39 -12.49 22.11
C SER A 197 19.33 -11.36 21.65
N TYR A 198 20.02 -11.59 20.52
CA TYR A 198 20.88 -10.59 19.87
C TYR A 198 20.09 -9.58 19.00
N GLY A 199 18.78 -9.67 18.98
CA GLY A 199 17.90 -8.84 18.18
C GLY A 199 17.77 -7.38 18.61
N ASP A 200 16.60 -6.82 18.43
CA ASP A 200 16.30 -5.44 18.82
C ASP A 200 16.42 -5.22 20.33
N LYS A 201 16.81 -3.99 20.71
CA LYS A 201 17.02 -3.57 22.08
C LYS A 201 16.26 -2.29 22.34
N ILE A 202 15.29 -2.36 23.25
CA ILE A 202 14.47 -1.21 23.64
C ILE A 202 14.54 -1.06 25.16
N LEU A 203 14.90 0.13 25.59
CA LEU A 203 14.96 0.52 26.98
C LEU A 203 13.67 1.23 27.35
N LEU A 204 13.13 0.93 28.52
CA LEU A 204 12.06 1.70 29.14
C LEU A 204 12.70 2.65 30.16
N LEU A 205 12.73 3.93 29.83
CA LEU A 205 13.25 4.97 30.71
C LEU A 205 12.23 5.32 31.80
N ARG A 206 12.71 5.78 32.97
CA ARG A 206 11.84 6.33 33.99
C ARG A 206 11.23 7.64 33.54
N ASN A 207 12.04 8.55 32.97
CA ASN A 207 11.61 9.79 32.33
C ASN A 207 12.28 9.92 30.96
N PRO A 208 11.61 10.54 29.95
CA PRO A 208 12.24 10.79 28.65
C PRO A 208 13.55 11.59 28.73
N SER A 209 13.72 12.49 29.74
CA SER A 209 14.92 13.30 29.96
C SER A 209 16.14 12.47 30.35
N ASP A 210 15.95 11.28 30.90
CA ASP A 210 17.03 10.41 31.36
C ASP A 210 17.91 9.87 30.25
N ILE A 211 17.45 10.02 29.00
CA ILE A 211 18.17 9.56 27.80
C ILE A 211 19.59 10.14 27.68
N GLU A 212 19.80 11.38 28.10
CA GLU A 212 21.13 12.00 28.05
C GLU A 212 22.11 11.32 29.02
N THR A 213 21.63 10.97 30.22
CA THR A 213 22.43 10.25 31.22
C THR A 213 22.75 8.83 30.75
N VAL A 214 21.77 8.14 30.19
CA VAL A 214 21.96 6.80 29.61
C VAL A 214 22.97 6.85 28.46
N ASN A 215 22.89 7.84 27.56
CA ASN A 215 23.83 8.01 26.47
C ASN A 215 25.26 8.29 26.93
N LYS A 216 25.43 9.09 27.97
CA LYS A 216 26.76 9.33 28.58
C LYS A 216 27.34 8.02 29.12
N ARG A 217 26.56 7.20 29.83
CA ARG A 217 27.03 5.90 30.35
C ARG A 217 27.29 4.90 29.22
N LEU A 218 26.46 4.88 28.19
CA LEU A 218 26.63 4.01 27.02
C LEU A 218 27.94 4.31 26.29
N ALA A 219 28.32 5.60 26.18
CA ALA A 219 29.56 6.03 25.55
C ALA A 219 30.83 5.67 26.36
N LEU A 220 30.70 5.35 27.66
CA LEU A 220 31.82 4.91 28.49
C LEU A 220 32.13 3.42 28.35
N LEU A 221 31.25 2.64 27.74
CA LEU A 221 31.48 1.22 27.50
C LEU A 221 32.42 1.03 26.30
N ASP A 222 33.18 -0.06 26.33
CA ASP A 222 34.08 -0.41 25.23
C ASP A 222 33.28 -0.93 24.02
N TRP A 223 33.41 -0.25 22.86
CA TRP A 223 32.79 -0.58 21.60
C TRP A 223 33.83 -0.89 20.48
N GLU A 224 35.07 -1.19 20.90
CA GLU A 224 36.10 -1.61 19.94
C GLU A 224 35.66 -2.90 19.21
N GLY A 225 35.84 -2.94 17.90
CA GLY A 225 35.40 -4.06 17.07
C GLY A 225 33.93 -4.01 16.62
N TYR A 226 33.13 -3.06 17.10
CA TYR A 226 31.75 -2.89 16.62
C TYR A 226 31.67 -1.92 15.46
N ARG A 227 30.65 -2.11 14.60
CA ARG A 227 30.44 -1.33 13.36
C ARG A 227 30.28 0.17 13.61
N ALA A 228 29.71 0.54 14.72
CA ALA A 228 29.52 1.92 15.16
C ALA A 228 29.33 1.99 16.68
N GLU A 229 29.64 3.13 17.27
CA GLU A 229 29.25 3.41 18.66
C GLU A 229 27.73 3.44 18.78
N PRO A 230 27.13 2.79 19.79
CA PRO A 230 25.69 2.85 19.99
C PRO A 230 25.27 4.16 20.66
N GLN A 231 24.05 4.57 20.33
CA GLN A 231 23.36 5.70 20.94
C GLN A 231 21.87 5.36 21.12
N CYS A 232 21.30 5.79 22.24
CA CYS A 232 19.87 5.69 22.49
C CYS A 232 19.13 6.86 21.84
N TYR A 233 18.01 6.55 21.22
CA TYR A 233 17.08 7.51 20.64
C TYR A 233 15.68 7.24 21.19
N LEU A 234 14.96 8.28 21.64
CA LEU A 234 13.55 8.13 21.98
C LEU A 234 12.75 7.70 20.75
N MET A 235 11.87 6.73 20.90
CA MET A 235 11.04 6.25 19.80
C MET A 235 10.14 7.34 19.23
N SER A 236 9.67 8.26 20.09
CA SER A 236 8.88 9.42 19.67
C SER A 236 9.64 10.42 18.80
N GLN A 237 10.98 10.44 18.89
CA GLN A 237 11.85 11.35 18.13
C GLN A 237 12.47 10.70 16.89
N LEU A 238 12.36 9.39 16.74
CA LEU A 238 12.84 8.72 15.54
C LEU A 238 12.05 9.23 14.33
N PRO A 239 12.74 9.53 13.22
CA PRO A 239 12.04 9.83 11.98
C PRO A 239 11.22 8.62 11.61
N HIS A 240 9.89 8.72 11.81
CA HIS A 240 9.00 7.75 11.23
C HIS A 240 9.27 7.74 9.73
N ARG A 241 9.25 6.58 9.10
CA ARG A 241 9.15 6.49 7.63
C ARG A 241 7.80 7.08 7.16
N ALA A 242 7.38 8.15 7.81
CA ALA A 242 6.08 8.82 7.76
C ALA A 242 5.82 9.57 6.44
N GLY A 243 6.50 9.24 5.37
CA GLY A 243 6.21 9.83 4.06
C GLY A 243 5.03 9.14 3.39
N MET A 244 5.01 7.82 3.36
CA MET A 244 4.08 7.05 2.53
C MET A 244 2.66 7.06 3.06
N GLU A 245 2.48 6.96 4.38
CA GLU A 245 1.17 6.98 5.03
C GLU A 245 0.43 8.30 4.80
N LEU A 246 1.16 9.41 4.91
CA LEU A 246 0.61 10.74 4.66
C LEU A 246 0.19 10.90 3.21
N TYR A 247 1.02 10.47 2.26
CA TYR A 247 0.70 10.53 0.83
C TYR A 247 -0.54 9.69 0.49
N ILE A 248 -0.65 8.48 1.01
CA ILE A 248 -1.82 7.61 0.80
C ILE A 248 -3.09 8.24 1.37
N SER A 249 -3.01 8.83 2.58
CA SER A 249 -4.14 9.54 3.19
C SER A 249 -4.56 10.74 2.37
N ILE A 250 -3.60 11.53 1.86
CA ILE A 250 -3.88 12.68 0.98
C ILE A 250 -4.54 12.23 -0.32
N ILE A 251 -4.08 11.14 -0.95
CA ILE A 251 -4.68 10.57 -2.16
C ILE A 251 -6.15 10.21 -1.92
N GLY A 252 -6.44 9.48 -0.84
CA GLY A 252 -7.81 9.12 -0.47
C GLY A 252 -8.69 10.36 -0.25
N LEU A 253 -8.17 11.36 0.47
CA LEU A 253 -8.87 12.62 0.73
C LEU A 253 -9.17 13.40 -0.56
N ILE A 254 -8.23 13.45 -1.49
CA ILE A 254 -8.41 14.10 -2.79
C ILE A 254 -9.57 13.45 -3.56
N ILE A 255 -9.61 12.12 -3.63
CA ILE A 255 -10.68 11.39 -4.33
C ILE A 255 -12.04 11.66 -3.67
N LEU A 256 -12.08 11.67 -2.34
CA LEU A 256 -13.29 12.01 -1.60
C LEU A 256 -13.76 13.45 -1.91
N ILE A 257 -12.85 14.42 -1.94
CA ILE A 257 -13.16 15.82 -2.31
C ILE A 257 -13.72 15.90 -3.72
N VAL A 258 -13.13 15.19 -4.69
CA VAL A 258 -13.62 15.12 -6.07
C VAL A 258 -15.03 14.53 -6.14
N ALA A 259 -15.27 13.42 -5.44
CA ALA A 259 -16.58 12.79 -5.36
C ALA A 259 -17.63 13.71 -4.71
N LEU A 260 -17.29 14.39 -3.61
CA LEU A 260 -18.15 15.36 -2.94
C LEU A 260 -18.45 16.60 -3.82
N THR A 261 -17.45 17.09 -4.54
CA THR A 261 -17.64 18.21 -5.48
C THR A 261 -18.64 17.83 -6.57
N ASN A 262 -18.58 16.61 -7.10
CA ASN A 262 -19.56 16.07 -8.03
C ASN A 262 -20.96 15.98 -7.41
N TYR A 263 -21.05 15.34 -6.25
CA TYR A 263 -22.32 15.19 -5.53
C TYR A 263 -22.96 16.53 -5.22
N PHE A 264 -22.23 17.50 -4.70
CA PHE A 264 -22.77 18.84 -4.42
C PHE A 264 -23.16 19.58 -5.69
N SER A 265 -22.41 19.43 -6.77
CA SER A 265 -22.76 19.99 -8.07
C SER A 265 -24.08 19.43 -8.59
N PHE A 266 -24.32 18.12 -8.43
CA PHE A 266 -25.57 17.45 -8.80
C PHE A 266 -26.73 17.90 -7.90
N SER A 267 -26.50 18.01 -6.61
CA SER A 267 -27.51 18.46 -5.63
C SER A 267 -27.95 19.90 -5.91
N ILE A 268 -26.98 20.80 -6.11
CA ILE A 268 -27.28 22.21 -6.43
C ILE A 268 -28.04 22.30 -7.76
N SER A 269 -27.62 21.58 -8.78
CA SER A 269 -28.31 21.58 -10.07
C SER A 269 -29.76 21.07 -9.95
N SER A 270 -29.97 20.06 -9.12
CA SER A 270 -31.32 19.55 -8.80
C SER A 270 -32.18 20.62 -8.15
N PHE A 271 -31.67 21.29 -7.12
CA PHE A 271 -32.42 22.33 -6.41
C PHE A 271 -32.81 23.47 -7.32
N VAL A 272 -31.88 23.88 -8.20
CA VAL A 272 -32.14 24.91 -9.17
C VAL A 272 -33.19 24.51 -10.21
N ASN A 273 -33.17 23.30 -10.73
CA ASN A 273 -34.17 22.83 -11.70
C ASN A 273 -35.56 22.73 -11.09
N ARG A 274 -35.68 22.61 -9.76
CA ARG A 274 -36.94 22.54 -9.01
C ARG A 274 -37.39 23.93 -8.48
N THR A 275 -36.71 25.01 -8.87
CA THR A 275 -37.07 26.35 -8.37
C THR A 275 -38.52 26.70 -8.65
N ARG A 276 -39.09 26.39 -9.83
CA ARG A 276 -40.52 26.60 -10.13
C ARG A 276 -41.46 25.88 -9.18
N GLU A 277 -41.19 24.58 -8.92
CA GLU A 277 -41.97 23.77 -7.95
C GLU A 277 -41.89 24.38 -6.55
N ILE A 278 -40.68 24.75 -6.12
CA ILE A 278 -40.43 25.39 -4.82
C ILE A 278 -41.19 26.72 -4.70
N THR A 279 -41.16 27.52 -5.75
CA THR A 279 -41.87 28.83 -5.78
C THR A 279 -43.38 28.63 -5.71
N LEU A 280 -43.95 27.72 -6.50
CA LEU A 280 -45.40 27.41 -6.44
C LEU A 280 -45.80 26.95 -5.06
N ARG A 281 -45.06 26.06 -4.40
CA ARG A 281 -45.33 25.64 -3.02
C ARG A 281 -45.30 26.80 -2.02
N GLN A 282 -44.39 27.75 -2.19
CA GLN A 282 -44.34 28.97 -1.38
C GLN A 282 -45.57 29.86 -1.60
N CYS A 283 -45.96 30.08 -2.86
CA CYS A 283 -47.16 30.86 -3.19
C CYS A 283 -48.44 30.26 -2.62
N LEU A 284 -48.47 28.91 -2.47
CA LEU A 284 -49.58 28.15 -1.83
C LEU A 284 -49.45 28.07 -0.31
N GLY A 285 -48.58 28.86 0.31
CA GLY A 285 -48.44 28.92 1.78
C GLY A 285 -47.48 27.88 2.39
N GLY A 286 -46.67 27.21 1.58
CA GLY A 286 -45.65 26.28 2.05
C GLY A 286 -44.56 26.95 2.88
N LYS A 287 -44.36 26.48 4.13
CA LYS A 287 -43.30 26.95 5.03
C LYS A 287 -41.92 26.57 4.50
N SER A 288 -40.92 27.46 4.64
CA SER A 288 -39.54 27.23 4.27
C SER A 288 -38.94 25.96 4.87
N ASN A 289 -39.32 25.61 6.12
CA ASN A 289 -38.88 24.41 6.79
C ASN A 289 -39.35 23.09 6.11
N ASN A 290 -40.55 23.12 5.49
CA ASN A 290 -41.03 21.95 4.75
C ASN A 290 -40.28 21.76 3.43
N ILE A 291 -39.89 22.84 2.77
CA ILE A 291 -39.06 22.80 1.57
C ILE A 291 -37.66 22.31 1.90
N PHE A 292 -37.07 22.85 2.96
CA PHE A 292 -35.80 22.42 3.46
C PHE A 292 -35.82 20.92 3.80
N GLY A 293 -36.82 20.48 4.58
CA GLY A 293 -36.99 19.06 4.95
C GLY A 293 -37.08 18.13 3.75
N LEU A 294 -37.81 18.55 2.68
CA LEU A 294 -37.92 17.76 1.44
C LEU A 294 -36.56 17.56 0.77
N LEU A 295 -35.77 18.60 0.63
CA LEU A 295 -34.45 18.56 -0.01
C LEU A 295 -33.43 17.81 0.85
N PHE A 296 -33.50 17.98 2.18
CA PHE A 296 -32.60 17.33 3.10
C PHE A 296 -32.85 15.81 3.19
N ILE A 297 -34.13 15.38 3.21
CA ILE A 297 -34.48 13.95 3.22
C ILE A 297 -33.97 13.27 1.94
N GLU A 298 -33.99 13.94 0.78
CA GLU A 298 -33.43 13.41 -0.46
C GLU A 298 -31.93 13.14 -0.31
N GLN A 299 -31.20 14.11 0.27
CA GLN A 299 -29.75 13.96 0.50
C GLN A 299 -29.47 12.86 1.56
N PHE A 300 -30.26 12.82 2.61
CA PHE A 300 -30.14 11.78 3.65
C PHE A 300 -30.28 10.38 3.09
N ILE A 301 -31.29 10.14 2.23
CA ILE A 301 -31.50 8.83 1.59
C ILE A 301 -30.31 8.48 0.70
N ILE A 302 -29.83 9.41 -0.15
CA ILE A 302 -28.68 9.17 -1.03
C ILE A 302 -27.46 8.79 -0.20
N LEU A 303 -27.15 9.53 0.86
CA LEU A 303 -25.98 9.27 1.71
C LEU A 303 -26.10 7.96 2.48
N THR A 304 -27.29 7.64 2.98
CA THR A 304 -27.53 6.35 3.66
C THR A 304 -27.29 5.17 2.72
N PHE A 305 -27.85 5.20 1.52
CA PHE A 305 -27.61 4.15 0.53
C PHE A 305 -26.15 4.09 0.11
N SER A 306 -25.48 5.22 -0.06
CA SER A 306 -24.05 5.25 -0.38
C SER A 306 -23.20 4.64 0.74
N CYS A 307 -23.51 4.94 1.99
CA CYS A 307 -22.83 4.35 3.15
C CYS A 307 -23.01 2.82 3.20
N ILE A 308 -24.24 2.33 3.09
CA ILE A 308 -24.52 0.90 3.09
C ILE A 308 -23.78 0.20 1.93
N LEU A 309 -23.79 0.78 0.73
CA LEU A 309 -23.14 0.21 -0.42
C LEU A 309 -21.60 0.26 -0.26
N THR A 310 -21.05 1.32 0.32
CA THR A 310 -19.62 1.42 0.64
C THR A 310 -19.21 0.32 1.61
N LEU A 311 -19.94 0.13 2.70
CA LEU A 311 -19.68 -0.93 3.68
C LEU A 311 -19.70 -2.33 3.05
N ALA A 312 -20.70 -2.63 2.24
CA ALA A 312 -20.82 -3.91 1.55
C ALA A 312 -19.67 -4.15 0.55
N LEU A 313 -19.24 -3.10 -0.15
CA LEU A 313 -18.10 -3.18 -1.06
C LEU A 313 -16.77 -3.24 -0.31
N SER A 314 -16.61 -2.53 0.80
CA SER A 314 -15.42 -2.59 1.63
C SER A 314 -15.22 -4.01 2.20
N GLU A 315 -16.27 -4.65 2.66
CA GLU A 315 -16.23 -6.03 3.17
C GLU A 315 -15.78 -7.03 2.09
N SER A 316 -16.16 -6.81 0.83
CA SER A 316 -15.81 -7.69 -0.28
C SER A 316 -14.44 -7.39 -0.89
N LEU A 317 -14.13 -6.10 -1.10
CA LEU A 317 -12.95 -5.66 -1.86
C LEU A 317 -11.70 -5.52 -1.01
N LEU A 318 -11.84 -5.18 0.28
CA LEU A 318 -10.69 -5.00 1.17
C LEU A 318 -9.92 -6.31 1.39
N PRO A 319 -10.55 -7.48 1.62
CA PRO A 319 -9.85 -8.75 1.66
C PRO A 319 -9.13 -9.09 0.35
N ALA A 320 -9.78 -8.82 -0.79
CA ALA A 320 -9.17 -9.03 -2.10
C ALA A 320 -7.95 -8.13 -2.31
N PHE A 321 -8.03 -6.87 -1.88
CA PHE A 321 -6.90 -5.93 -1.91
C PHE A 321 -5.76 -6.40 -1.01
N ILE A 322 -6.04 -6.76 0.25
CA ILE A 322 -5.03 -7.25 1.20
C ILE A 322 -4.38 -8.53 0.67
N ASN A 323 -5.15 -9.45 0.08
CA ASN A 323 -4.63 -10.67 -0.51
C ASN A 323 -3.74 -10.43 -1.75
N SER A 324 -3.87 -9.27 -2.41
CA SER A 324 -2.97 -8.88 -3.51
C SER A 324 -1.64 -8.29 -3.04
N LEU A 325 -1.47 -8.06 -1.74
CA LEU A 325 -0.24 -7.55 -1.15
C LEU A 325 0.74 -8.71 -0.87
N SER A 326 2.02 -8.38 -0.75
CA SER A 326 3.03 -9.36 -0.34
C SER A 326 2.70 -10.01 1.01
N TYR A 327 3.20 -11.22 1.21
CA TYR A 327 2.94 -11.99 2.43
C TYR A 327 3.27 -11.21 3.71
N ASP A 328 4.39 -10.48 3.71
CA ASP A 328 4.83 -9.73 4.89
C ASP A 328 3.89 -8.56 5.23
N ILE A 329 3.45 -7.80 4.21
CA ILE A 329 2.49 -6.71 4.38
C ILE A 329 1.11 -7.26 4.78
N ARG A 330 0.67 -8.33 4.12
CA ARG A 330 -0.63 -8.97 4.39
C ARG A 330 -0.73 -9.48 5.82
N ARG A 331 0.34 -10.04 6.37
CA ARG A 331 0.40 -10.50 7.75
C ARG A 331 0.17 -9.37 8.75
N GLU A 332 0.64 -8.17 8.44
CA GLU A 332 0.53 -7.00 9.31
C GLU A 332 -0.80 -6.25 9.17
N LEU A 333 -1.56 -6.51 8.10
CA LEU A 333 -2.83 -5.86 7.80
C LEU A 333 -4.01 -6.74 8.22
N GLU A 334 -4.24 -6.92 9.52
CA GLU A 334 -5.50 -7.53 9.98
C GLU A 334 -6.69 -6.59 9.75
N ILE A 335 -7.80 -7.15 9.22
CA ILE A 335 -9.02 -6.38 8.97
C ILE A 335 -9.75 -6.14 10.29
N ASP A 336 -9.73 -4.90 10.76
CA ASP A 336 -10.51 -4.42 11.90
C ASP A 336 -11.85 -3.86 11.39
N ILE A 337 -12.84 -4.72 11.25
CA ILE A 337 -14.20 -4.35 10.79
C ILE A 337 -14.83 -3.28 11.70
N PRO A 338 -14.82 -3.38 13.04
CA PRO A 338 -15.31 -2.33 13.95
C PRO A 338 -14.67 -0.96 13.69
N PHE A 339 -13.36 -0.89 13.47
CA PHE A 339 -12.67 0.36 13.16
C PHE A 339 -13.13 0.95 11.81
N LEU A 340 -13.26 0.11 10.80
CA LEU A 340 -13.74 0.49 9.47
C LEU A 340 -15.15 1.07 9.54
N LEU A 341 -16.06 0.37 10.19
CA LEU A 341 -17.46 0.80 10.44
C LEU A 341 -17.51 2.14 11.15
N ALA A 342 -16.76 2.31 12.25
CA ALA A 342 -16.74 3.54 13.02
C ALA A 342 -16.19 4.72 12.19
N SER A 343 -15.15 4.50 11.40
CA SER A 343 -14.56 5.53 10.53
C SER A 343 -15.52 5.94 9.41
N GLU A 344 -16.13 5.01 8.70
CA GLU A 344 -17.11 5.30 7.64
C GLU A 344 -18.34 6.02 8.17
N LEU A 345 -18.88 5.59 9.32
CA LEU A 345 -20.00 6.26 9.96
C LEU A 345 -19.65 7.70 10.33
N LYS A 346 -18.47 7.93 10.92
CA LYS A 346 -17.96 9.27 11.27
C LYS A 346 -17.93 10.18 10.04
N TYR A 347 -17.34 9.73 8.93
CA TYR A 347 -17.24 10.53 7.72
C TYR A 347 -18.59 10.72 7.04
N THR A 348 -19.47 9.72 7.05
CA THR A 348 -20.83 9.87 6.54
C THR A 348 -21.61 10.93 7.31
N VAL A 349 -21.48 10.98 8.64
CA VAL A 349 -22.09 12.01 9.49
C VAL A 349 -21.54 13.41 9.17
N LEU A 350 -20.22 13.54 8.95
CA LEU A 350 -19.62 14.82 8.53
C LEU A 350 -20.14 15.28 7.17
N ILE A 351 -20.25 14.38 6.20
CA ILE A 351 -20.80 14.69 4.87
C ILE A 351 -22.30 15.06 4.98
N LEU A 352 -23.04 14.41 5.85
CA LEU A 352 -24.44 14.74 6.12
C LEU A 352 -24.56 16.15 6.71
N GLY A 353 -23.68 16.55 7.63
CA GLY A 353 -23.62 17.91 8.18
C GLY A 353 -23.32 18.94 7.10
N ALA A 354 -22.34 18.66 6.21
CA ALA A 354 -22.05 19.53 5.06
C ALA A 354 -23.23 19.63 4.09
N SER A 355 -23.94 18.52 3.84
CA SER A 355 -25.15 18.48 3.02
C SER A 355 -26.29 19.28 3.63
N PHE A 356 -26.45 19.22 4.96
CA PHE A 356 -27.42 20.05 5.71
C PHE A 356 -27.15 21.55 5.47
N LEU A 357 -25.90 21.96 5.64
CA LEU A 357 -25.45 23.34 5.41
C LEU A 357 -25.71 23.78 3.96
N LEU A 358 -25.39 22.91 2.99
CA LEU A 358 -25.63 23.16 1.58
C LEU A 358 -27.12 23.37 1.27
N CYS A 359 -27.97 22.48 1.80
CA CYS A 359 -29.43 22.59 1.66
C CYS A 359 -29.93 23.90 2.26
N TYR A 360 -29.50 24.25 3.47
CA TYR A 360 -29.89 25.47 4.15
C TYR A 360 -29.50 26.73 3.33
N VAL A 361 -28.25 26.81 2.89
CA VAL A 361 -27.76 27.94 2.06
C VAL A 361 -28.51 28.00 0.73
N SER A 362 -28.76 26.85 0.10
CA SER A 362 -29.49 26.79 -1.19
C SER A 362 -30.92 27.26 -1.06
N VAL A 363 -31.64 26.80 -0.06
CA VAL A 363 -33.04 27.20 0.21
C VAL A 363 -33.11 28.69 0.52
N THR A 364 -32.27 29.20 1.41
CA THR A 364 -32.27 30.62 1.77
C THR A 364 -31.92 31.53 0.57
N ARG A 365 -30.98 31.12 -0.29
CA ARG A 365 -30.66 31.85 -1.52
C ARG A 365 -31.82 31.85 -2.53
N ILE A 366 -32.46 30.70 -2.73
CA ILE A 366 -33.63 30.59 -3.61
C ILE A 366 -34.75 31.47 -3.13
N ILE A 367 -35.08 31.45 -1.84
CA ILE A 367 -36.12 32.24 -1.22
C ILE A 367 -35.80 33.74 -1.35
N ARG A 368 -34.59 34.19 -1.01
CA ARG A 368 -34.18 35.61 -1.17
C ARG A 368 -34.23 36.05 -2.63
N HIS A 369 -33.90 35.18 -3.60
CA HIS A 369 -33.96 35.50 -5.02
C HIS A 369 -35.41 35.71 -5.49
N ILE A 370 -36.32 34.86 -5.03
CA ILE A 370 -37.76 34.99 -5.31
C ILE A 370 -38.30 36.32 -4.77
N HIS A 371 -37.97 36.67 -3.54
CA HIS A 371 -38.40 37.95 -2.92
C HIS A 371 -37.86 39.19 -3.65
N ARG A 372 -36.63 39.12 -4.24
CA ARG A 372 -36.01 40.27 -4.89
C ARG A 372 -36.38 40.45 -6.36
N LYS A 373 -36.61 39.38 -7.13
CA LYS A 373 -36.74 39.45 -8.60
C LYS A 373 -38.04 38.89 -9.18
N GLY A 374 -38.94 38.38 -8.34
CA GLY A 374 -40.16 37.71 -8.79
C GLY A 374 -39.91 36.46 -9.65
N LEU A 375 -40.95 35.99 -10.35
CA LEU A 375 -40.93 34.76 -11.17
C LEU A 375 -40.15 34.88 -12.49
N SER A 376 -39.81 36.09 -12.94
CA SER A 376 -39.23 36.34 -14.26
C SER A 376 -37.69 36.42 -14.33
N GLY A 377 -37.00 36.27 -13.20
CA GLY A 377 -35.55 36.38 -13.14
C GLY A 377 -34.79 35.25 -13.81
N ARG A 378 -34.16 35.49 -14.98
CA ARG A 378 -33.18 34.57 -15.60
C ARG A 378 -32.04 34.30 -14.61
N ALA A 379 -31.85 33.05 -14.32
CA ALA A 379 -30.76 32.60 -13.46
C ALA A 379 -29.39 32.88 -14.12
N GLY A 380 -28.64 33.81 -13.52
CA GLY A 380 -27.43 34.39 -14.10
C GLY A 380 -26.20 33.50 -14.22
N ARG A 381 -25.12 34.09 -14.73
CA ARG A 381 -23.80 33.52 -15.09
C ARG A 381 -23.11 32.62 -14.04
N GLY A 382 -23.46 32.72 -12.75
CA GLY A 382 -22.77 31.97 -11.70
C GLY A 382 -22.90 30.43 -11.74
N LYS A 383 -23.84 29.88 -12.53
CA LYS A 383 -24.10 28.43 -12.62
C LYS A 383 -23.04 27.67 -13.40
N HIS A 384 -22.41 28.31 -14.39
CA HIS A 384 -21.36 27.66 -15.20
C HIS A 384 -20.02 27.57 -14.46
N LEU A 385 -19.73 28.49 -13.53
CA LEU A 385 -18.47 28.50 -12.81
C LEU A 385 -18.30 27.25 -11.90
N LEU A 386 -19.25 26.97 -11.03
CA LEU A 386 -19.20 25.80 -10.14
C LEU A 386 -19.09 24.49 -10.91
N ARG A 387 -19.85 24.34 -11.99
CA ARG A 387 -19.77 23.17 -12.87
C ARG A 387 -18.39 23.07 -13.51
N ASN A 388 -17.86 24.14 -14.04
CA ASN A 388 -16.57 24.14 -14.72
C ASN A 388 -15.42 23.88 -13.74
N ILE A 389 -15.50 24.40 -12.52
CA ILE A 389 -14.54 24.06 -11.44
C ILE A 389 -14.63 22.57 -11.10
N SER A 390 -15.85 22.03 -10.93
CA SER A 390 -16.05 20.61 -10.63
C SER A 390 -15.49 19.72 -11.73
N LEU A 391 -15.78 19.97 -13.00
CA LEU A 391 -15.26 19.19 -14.12
C LEU A 391 -13.76 19.38 -14.32
N GLY A 392 -13.27 20.60 -14.20
CA GLY A 392 -11.85 20.91 -14.30
C GLY A 392 -11.01 20.19 -13.23
N SER A 393 -11.50 20.15 -11.99
CA SER A 393 -10.84 19.41 -10.91
C SER A 393 -10.83 17.90 -11.17
N GLN A 394 -11.91 17.34 -11.73
CA GLN A 394 -11.96 15.93 -12.09
C GLN A 394 -10.94 15.56 -13.17
N PHE A 395 -10.87 16.36 -14.24
CA PHE A 395 -9.87 16.17 -15.30
C PHE A 395 -8.46 16.27 -14.75
N PHE A 396 -8.21 17.26 -13.89
CA PHE A 396 -6.92 17.45 -13.23
C PHE A 396 -6.50 16.24 -12.42
N PHE A 397 -7.35 15.74 -11.52
CA PHE A 397 -7.02 14.61 -10.68
C PHE A 397 -6.98 13.29 -11.44
N SER A 398 -7.86 13.08 -12.42
CA SER A 398 -7.77 11.90 -13.29
C SER A 398 -6.45 11.85 -14.05
N PHE A 399 -5.98 13.01 -14.56
CA PHE A 399 -4.68 13.10 -15.20
C PHE A 399 -3.54 12.81 -14.23
N LEU A 400 -3.60 13.38 -13.01
CA LEU A 400 -2.59 13.19 -11.99
C LEU A 400 -2.45 11.70 -11.59
N PHE A 401 -3.54 10.96 -11.45
CA PHE A 401 -3.48 9.53 -11.16
C PHE A 401 -2.96 8.70 -12.33
N LEU A 402 -3.38 8.98 -13.55
CA LEU A 402 -2.85 8.31 -14.73
C LEU A 402 -1.34 8.55 -14.90
N PHE A 403 -0.92 9.78 -14.64
CA PHE A 403 0.47 10.14 -14.66
C PHE A 403 1.27 9.44 -13.54
N GLY A 404 0.69 9.31 -12.35
CA GLY A 404 1.28 8.53 -11.26
C GLY A 404 1.53 7.07 -11.64
N ILE A 405 0.58 6.41 -12.32
CA ILE A 405 0.77 5.05 -12.84
C ILE A 405 1.94 4.98 -13.82
N ALA A 406 1.99 5.91 -14.80
CA ALA A 406 3.06 5.94 -15.77
C ALA A 406 4.43 6.17 -15.11
N GLY A 407 4.49 7.05 -14.10
CA GLY A 407 5.70 7.32 -13.32
C GLY A 407 6.18 6.09 -12.55
N ILE A 408 5.28 5.42 -11.84
CA ILE A 408 5.61 4.19 -11.10
C ILE A 408 6.09 3.09 -12.05
N TYR A 409 5.44 2.93 -13.21
CA TYR A 409 5.87 1.95 -14.21
C TYR A 409 7.28 2.22 -14.72
N MET A 410 7.61 3.47 -15.04
CA MET A 410 8.97 3.85 -15.43
C MET A 410 9.98 3.68 -14.31
N GLN A 411 9.57 3.96 -13.08
CA GLN A 411 10.39 3.72 -11.90
C GLN A 411 10.68 2.22 -11.72
N MET A 412 9.70 1.35 -11.92
CA MET A 412 9.88 -0.11 -11.89
C MET A 412 10.89 -0.56 -12.97
N GLN A 413 10.77 -0.07 -14.18
CA GLN A 413 11.74 -0.36 -15.26
C GLN A 413 13.14 0.13 -14.93
N SER A 414 13.26 1.38 -14.46
CA SER A 414 14.56 1.94 -14.08
C SER A 414 15.21 1.16 -12.95
N TYR A 415 14.42 0.75 -11.96
CA TYR A 415 14.87 -0.04 -10.83
C TYR A 415 15.34 -1.44 -11.26
N SER A 416 14.53 -2.14 -12.03
CA SER A 416 14.88 -3.46 -12.56
C SER A 416 16.13 -3.42 -13.45
N SER A 417 16.23 -2.43 -14.34
CA SER A 417 17.41 -2.26 -15.21
C SER A 417 18.67 -1.83 -14.46
N SER A 418 18.53 -1.09 -13.34
CA SER A 418 19.69 -0.72 -12.52
C SER A 418 20.24 -1.87 -11.69
N THR A 419 19.39 -2.85 -11.32
CA THR A 419 19.78 -4.00 -10.49
C THR A 419 20.48 -5.09 -11.33
N THR A 420 19.96 -5.38 -12.51
CA THR A 420 20.50 -6.39 -13.44
C THR A 420 20.50 -5.84 -14.88
N PRO A 421 21.43 -4.92 -15.20
CA PRO A 421 21.38 -4.17 -16.47
C PRO A 421 21.62 -5.03 -17.72
N LEU A 422 22.22 -6.20 -17.59
CA LEU A 422 22.50 -7.11 -18.71
C LEU A 422 21.31 -8.00 -19.09
N LEU A 423 20.29 -8.07 -18.23
CA LEU A 423 19.10 -8.89 -18.48
C LEU A 423 17.94 -8.03 -19.00
N THR A 424 17.27 -8.52 -20.02
CA THR A 424 15.98 -7.97 -20.47
C THR A 424 14.87 -8.30 -19.48
N ASP A 425 13.76 -7.56 -19.51
CA ASP A 425 12.62 -7.84 -18.61
C ASP A 425 12.02 -9.25 -18.87
N ASP A 426 11.97 -9.71 -20.13
CA ASP A 426 11.54 -11.07 -20.46
C ASP A 426 12.46 -12.14 -19.87
N GLU A 427 13.77 -11.94 -19.89
CA GLU A 427 14.72 -12.86 -19.26
C GLU A 427 14.55 -12.89 -17.75
N LYS A 428 14.32 -11.74 -17.12
CA LYS A 428 14.04 -11.67 -15.67
C LYS A 428 12.72 -12.33 -15.29
N GLU A 429 11.71 -12.24 -16.15
CA GLU A 429 10.44 -12.95 -15.97
C GLU A 429 10.56 -14.47 -16.18
N ASN A 430 11.59 -14.94 -16.88
CA ASN A 430 11.89 -16.36 -17.05
C ASN A 430 12.80 -16.93 -15.94
N LEU A 431 13.29 -16.10 -15.03
CA LEU A 431 14.05 -16.52 -13.85
C LEU A 431 13.09 -16.60 -12.65
N ILE A 432 12.82 -17.81 -12.18
CA ILE A 432 11.91 -18.07 -11.07
C ILE A 432 12.72 -18.29 -9.79
N ILE A 433 12.37 -17.55 -8.73
CA ILE A 433 13.02 -17.65 -7.42
C ILE A 433 12.16 -18.53 -6.51
N ILE A 434 12.76 -19.56 -5.96
CA ILE A 434 12.15 -20.45 -5.00
C ILE A 434 12.90 -20.32 -3.67
N PRO A 435 12.32 -19.72 -2.62
CA PRO A 435 12.92 -19.73 -1.30
C PRO A 435 13.06 -21.16 -0.77
N THR A 436 14.22 -21.50 -0.23
CA THR A 436 14.46 -22.85 0.33
C THR A 436 14.01 -22.96 1.77
N TYR A 437 13.67 -21.85 2.40
CA TYR A 437 13.13 -21.87 3.76
C TYR A 437 11.82 -22.63 3.80
N SER A 438 11.83 -23.78 4.43
CA SER A 438 10.69 -24.69 4.50
C SER A 438 10.48 -25.20 5.93
N TYR A 439 9.35 -25.87 6.17
CA TYR A 439 9.08 -26.53 7.43
C TYR A 439 10.18 -27.53 7.80
N ASP A 440 10.71 -27.41 9.02
CA ASP A 440 11.76 -28.30 9.56
C ASP A 440 12.99 -28.43 8.65
N ASN A 441 13.24 -27.41 7.83
CA ASN A 441 14.31 -27.43 6.83
C ASN A 441 14.21 -28.61 5.85
N LYS A 442 12.99 -29.12 5.64
CA LYS A 442 12.74 -30.32 4.85
C LYS A 442 13.17 -30.14 3.39
N LEU A 443 12.91 -28.96 2.82
CA LEU A 443 13.31 -28.66 1.45
C LEU A 443 14.84 -28.73 1.29
N ASN A 444 15.62 -28.18 2.23
CA ASN A 444 17.07 -28.26 2.19
C ASN A 444 17.60 -29.69 2.41
N LYS A 445 16.92 -30.51 3.22
CA LYS A 445 17.27 -31.91 3.39
C LYS A 445 17.08 -32.73 2.12
N GLU A 446 16.04 -32.45 1.36
CA GLU A 446 15.69 -33.08 0.10
C GLU A 446 16.12 -32.25 -1.12
N LEU A 447 16.99 -31.25 -0.91
CA LEU A 447 17.37 -30.26 -1.94
C LEU A 447 17.87 -30.91 -3.24
N THR A 448 18.71 -31.93 -3.13
CA THR A 448 19.26 -32.64 -4.30
C THR A 448 18.14 -33.29 -5.11
N GLU A 449 17.21 -33.97 -4.46
CA GLU A 449 16.08 -34.63 -5.13
C GLU A 449 15.16 -33.56 -5.83
N VAL A 450 14.90 -32.46 -5.16
CA VAL A 450 14.09 -31.36 -5.72
C VAL A 450 14.78 -30.70 -6.89
N CYS A 451 16.08 -30.47 -6.79
CA CYS A 451 16.87 -29.91 -7.90
C CYS A 451 16.90 -30.84 -9.10
N ASP A 452 17.11 -32.14 -8.86
CA ASP A 452 17.14 -33.16 -9.93
C ASP A 452 15.75 -33.29 -10.59
N TYR A 453 14.67 -33.27 -9.81
CA TYR A 453 13.31 -33.22 -10.35
C TYR A 453 13.13 -32.05 -11.34
N PHE A 454 13.55 -30.83 -10.97
CA PHE A 454 13.40 -29.69 -11.87
C PHE A 454 14.32 -29.77 -13.10
N ARG A 455 15.53 -30.30 -12.96
CA ARG A 455 16.46 -30.52 -14.09
C ARG A 455 15.91 -31.48 -15.14
N THR A 456 15.06 -32.45 -14.77
CA THR A 456 14.42 -33.37 -15.72
C THR A 456 13.28 -32.74 -16.53
N LYS A 457 12.80 -31.56 -16.15
CA LYS A 457 11.67 -30.91 -16.81
C LYS A 457 12.04 -30.31 -18.15
N SER A 458 11.18 -30.51 -19.16
CA SER A 458 11.41 -30.02 -20.51
C SER A 458 11.46 -28.49 -20.60
N TRP A 459 10.79 -27.81 -19.68
CA TRP A 459 10.74 -26.35 -19.62
C TRP A 459 11.90 -25.72 -18.84
N CYS A 460 12.68 -26.51 -18.08
CA CYS A 460 13.82 -26.02 -17.32
C CYS A 460 15.05 -25.92 -18.24
N GLU A 461 15.71 -24.78 -18.28
CA GLU A 461 16.97 -24.57 -18.99
C GLU A 461 18.17 -24.78 -18.06
N SER A 462 18.17 -24.09 -16.93
CA SER A 462 19.22 -24.17 -15.93
C SER A 462 18.66 -23.95 -14.51
N LEU A 463 19.42 -24.43 -13.51
CA LEU A 463 19.10 -24.28 -12.10
C LEU A 463 20.35 -23.88 -11.34
N SER A 464 20.27 -22.81 -10.56
CA SER A 464 21.34 -22.37 -9.68
C SER A 464 20.87 -22.29 -8.22
N LEU A 465 21.84 -22.37 -7.30
CA LEU A 465 21.64 -22.14 -5.88
C LEU A 465 22.22 -20.78 -5.49
N PHE A 466 21.55 -20.13 -4.57
CA PHE A 466 21.87 -18.78 -4.14
C PHE A 466 21.76 -18.68 -2.61
N CYS A 467 22.78 -18.10 -1.98
CA CYS A 467 22.78 -17.75 -0.57
C CYS A 467 23.14 -16.28 -0.38
N PHE A 468 22.36 -15.58 0.42
CA PHE A 468 22.57 -14.18 0.77
C PHE A 468 23.39 -14.09 2.05
N ASN A 469 24.50 -13.36 1.99
CA ASN A 469 25.32 -13.07 3.15
C ASN A 469 25.73 -11.59 3.15
N THR A 470 26.38 -11.17 4.22
CA THR A 470 26.94 -9.84 4.34
C THR A 470 28.32 -9.90 4.98
N MET A 471 29.20 -8.98 4.60
CA MET A 471 30.51 -8.83 5.21
C MET A 471 30.94 -7.37 5.25
N ASN A 472 32.03 -7.10 5.97
CA ASN A 472 32.69 -5.81 5.92
C ASN A 472 34.00 -5.93 5.13
N ILE A 473 34.21 -5.03 4.17
CA ILE A 473 35.51 -4.82 3.55
C ILE A 473 36.02 -3.47 4.04
N GLY A 474 37.01 -3.49 4.92
CA GLY A 474 37.43 -2.30 5.67
C GLY A 474 36.26 -1.73 6.48
N LYS A 475 35.88 -0.48 6.22
CA LYS A 475 34.72 0.20 6.85
C LYS A 475 33.40 0.06 6.08
N LYS A 476 33.40 -0.65 4.95
CA LYS A 476 32.25 -0.74 4.06
C LYS A 476 31.46 -2.02 4.30
N TYR A 477 30.15 -1.87 4.35
CA TYR A 477 29.20 -2.97 4.39
C TYR A 477 28.93 -3.47 2.97
N VAL A 478 29.23 -4.74 2.72
CA VAL A 478 29.15 -5.37 1.41
C VAL A 478 28.17 -6.54 1.47
N ILE A 479 27.30 -6.63 0.49
CA ILE A 479 26.43 -7.77 0.28
C ILE A 479 27.22 -8.86 -0.42
N VAL A 480 27.04 -10.11 -0.01
CA VAL A 480 27.70 -11.28 -0.57
C VAL A 480 26.67 -12.24 -1.13
N HIS A 481 26.76 -12.53 -2.41
CA HIS A 481 26.02 -13.59 -3.06
C HIS A 481 26.91 -14.81 -3.20
N GLN A 482 26.66 -15.87 -2.46
CA GLN A 482 27.32 -17.18 -2.68
C GLN A 482 26.44 -17.97 -3.65
N VAL A 483 27.03 -18.41 -4.78
CA VAL A 483 26.28 -18.90 -5.92
C VAL A 483 26.97 -20.11 -6.57
N THR A 484 26.15 -20.97 -7.21
CA THR A 484 26.68 -22.01 -8.12
C THR A 484 27.09 -21.38 -9.46
N GLU A 485 27.89 -22.11 -10.26
CA GLU A 485 28.43 -21.59 -11.54
C GLU A 485 27.34 -21.25 -12.56
N GLU A 486 26.19 -21.94 -12.50
CA GLU A 486 25.05 -21.68 -13.39
C GLU A 486 24.48 -20.27 -13.19
N TYR A 487 24.52 -19.75 -11.96
CA TYR A 487 24.10 -18.38 -11.66
C TYR A 487 24.87 -17.33 -12.49
N LEU A 488 26.17 -17.54 -12.68
CA LEU A 488 26.98 -16.61 -13.47
C LEU A 488 26.47 -16.53 -14.91
N ASN A 489 26.07 -17.67 -15.50
CA ASN A 489 25.46 -17.69 -16.84
C ASN A 489 24.08 -17.03 -16.84
N GLN A 490 23.23 -17.34 -15.84
CA GLN A 490 21.89 -16.75 -15.69
C GLN A 490 21.95 -15.22 -15.56
N MET A 491 22.97 -14.69 -14.86
CA MET A 491 23.17 -13.26 -14.68
C MET A 491 24.10 -12.62 -15.72
N LYS A 492 24.51 -13.37 -16.73
CA LYS A 492 25.43 -12.94 -17.80
C LYS A 492 26.76 -12.36 -17.27
N ILE A 493 27.26 -12.93 -16.16
CA ILE A 493 28.56 -12.56 -15.61
C ILE A 493 29.65 -13.28 -16.41
N GLU A 494 30.58 -12.51 -16.97
CA GLU A 494 31.67 -13.04 -17.78
C GLU A 494 32.66 -13.82 -16.91
N LYS A 495 32.91 -15.08 -17.26
CA LYS A 495 33.74 -15.98 -16.46
C LYS A 495 35.21 -15.83 -16.79
N HIS A 496 36.02 -15.48 -15.79
CA HIS A 496 37.49 -15.36 -15.89
C HIS A 496 38.21 -16.35 -14.94
N HIS A 497 37.55 -17.45 -14.58
CA HIS A 497 38.11 -18.52 -13.75
C HIS A 497 37.87 -19.88 -14.38
N LYS A 498 38.67 -20.89 -13.97
CA LYS A 498 38.47 -22.29 -14.40
C LYS A 498 37.42 -22.97 -13.54
N PRO A 499 36.68 -23.97 -14.07
CA PRO A 499 35.73 -24.75 -13.26
C PRO A 499 36.35 -25.29 -11.97
N GLY A 500 35.71 -25.06 -10.83
CA GLY A 500 36.18 -25.47 -9.50
C GLY A 500 37.25 -24.55 -8.88
N GLU A 501 37.69 -23.49 -9.54
CA GLU A 501 38.60 -22.51 -8.96
C GLU A 501 37.85 -21.52 -8.07
N LYS A 502 38.48 -21.07 -6.97
CA LYS A 502 37.92 -20.00 -6.12
C LYS A 502 37.89 -18.68 -6.91
N PHE A 503 36.80 -17.94 -6.80
CA PHE A 503 36.64 -16.66 -7.49
C PHE A 503 35.89 -15.65 -6.64
N ALA A 504 36.14 -14.36 -6.89
CA ALA A 504 35.30 -13.26 -6.46
C ALA A 504 35.03 -12.35 -7.65
N TYR A 505 33.75 -12.01 -7.88
CA TYR A 505 33.36 -10.94 -8.80
C TYR A 505 32.75 -9.79 -7.98
N ILE A 506 33.21 -8.58 -8.24
CA ILE A 506 32.84 -7.41 -7.46
C ILE A 506 32.14 -6.36 -8.33
N THR A 507 31.26 -5.56 -7.72
CA THR A 507 30.66 -4.43 -8.45
C THR A 507 31.72 -3.36 -8.77
N PRO A 508 31.57 -2.60 -9.87
CA PRO A 508 32.52 -1.55 -10.25
C PRO A 508 32.75 -0.50 -9.16
N THR A 509 31.76 -0.25 -8.32
CA THR A 509 31.85 0.66 -7.16
C THR A 509 32.86 0.18 -6.11
N ILE A 510 32.91 -1.13 -5.85
CA ILE A 510 33.94 -1.71 -4.97
C ILE A 510 35.30 -1.64 -5.64
N ASP A 511 35.39 -1.98 -6.93
CA ASP A 511 36.63 -2.04 -7.66
C ASP A 511 37.37 -0.67 -7.68
N THR A 512 36.67 0.42 -7.90
CA THR A 512 37.23 1.78 -7.84
C THR A 512 37.80 2.18 -6.49
N GLU A 513 37.17 1.71 -5.40
CA GLU A 513 37.62 2.00 -4.03
C GLU A 513 38.79 1.10 -3.60
N ILE A 514 38.78 -0.18 -4.00
CA ILE A 514 39.82 -1.15 -3.66
C ILE A 514 41.10 -0.89 -4.47
N ARG A 515 41.02 -0.49 -5.74
CA ARG A 515 42.17 -0.19 -6.57
C ARG A 515 42.95 1.06 -6.13
N SER A 516 42.37 1.93 -5.32
CA SER A 516 43.12 3.01 -4.68
C SER A 516 44.13 2.47 -3.63
N ASP A 517 43.97 1.20 -3.20
CA ASP A 517 44.89 0.48 -2.32
C ASP A 517 45.41 -0.77 -3.07
N SER A 518 46.61 -0.66 -3.67
CA SER A 518 47.23 -1.68 -4.54
C SER A 518 47.49 -3.05 -3.92
N SER A 519 47.12 -3.23 -2.63
CA SER A 519 47.28 -4.48 -1.89
C SER A 519 46.11 -5.45 -1.98
N PHE A 520 44.94 -5.04 -2.50
CA PHE A 520 43.74 -5.86 -2.53
C PHE A 520 43.62 -6.68 -3.83
N GLN A 521 44.15 -7.91 -3.80
CA GLN A 521 43.93 -8.91 -4.88
C GLN A 521 42.97 -10.01 -4.49
N THR A 522 42.66 -10.12 -3.20
CA THR A 522 41.79 -11.16 -2.63
C THR A 522 40.75 -10.58 -1.68
N ILE A 523 39.61 -11.23 -1.61
CA ILE A 523 38.55 -10.92 -0.64
C ILE A 523 38.54 -11.99 0.45
N ARG A 524 38.62 -11.58 1.71
CA ARG A 524 38.46 -12.47 2.87
C ARG A 524 37.03 -12.52 3.31
N PHE A 525 36.46 -13.70 3.27
CA PHE A 525 35.12 -13.97 3.79
C PHE A 525 35.23 -14.91 4.99
N ARG A 526 34.73 -14.51 6.19
CA ARG A 526 34.81 -15.26 7.44
C ARG A 526 36.23 -15.73 7.75
N GLU A 527 37.06 -14.85 8.24
CA GLU A 527 38.46 -14.98 8.78
C GLU A 527 39.40 -16.00 8.12
N GLU A 528 38.92 -17.13 7.53
CA GLU A 528 39.72 -18.23 7.01
C GLU A 528 39.68 -18.40 5.49
N LEU A 529 38.75 -17.77 4.78
CA LEU A 529 38.53 -18.03 3.37
C LEU A 529 38.91 -16.83 2.50
N GLU A 530 39.94 -17.02 1.66
CA GLU A 530 40.38 -16.02 0.70
C GLU A 530 39.93 -16.38 -0.71
N TYR A 531 39.36 -15.41 -1.42
CA TYR A 531 38.87 -15.52 -2.78
C TYR A 531 39.58 -14.50 -3.68
N PRO A 532 40.32 -14.95 -4.73
CA PRO A 532 40.95 -14.03 -5.67
C PRO A 532 39.90 -13.28 -6.48
N ILE A 533 40.09 -11.98 -6.65
CA ILE A 533 39.24 -11.15 -7.50
C ILE A 533 39.56 -11.47 -8.94
N LYS A 534 38.59 -12.04 -9.68
CA LYS A 534 38.74 -12.46 -11.08
C LYS A 534 38.14 -11.47 -12.07
N GLY A 535 37.23 -10.58 -11.61
CA GLY A 535 36.59 -9.61 -12.48
C GLY A 535 35.48 -8.81 -11.82
N GLN A 536 34.79 -8.05 -12.67
CA GLN A 536 33.64 -7.27 -12.25
C GLN A 536 32.32 -7.99 -12.56
N CYS A 537 31.30 -7.74 -11.76
CA CYS A 537 29.92 -8.13 -12.05
C CYS A 537 29.02 -6.89 -12.18
N GLN A 538 28.04 -6.98 -13.07
CA GLN A 538 27.03 -5.95 -13.26
C GLN A 538 25.68 -6.35 -12.63
N VAL A 539 25.74 -7.07 -11.52
CA VAL A 539 24.60 -7.33 -10.65
C VAL A 539 24.77 -6.44 -9.43
N PHE A 540 23.76 -5.64 -9.14
CA PHE A 540 23.79 -4.69 -8.04
C PHE A 540 22.82 -5.11 -6.95
N PRO A 541 23.13 -4.82 -5.67
CA PRO A 541 22.18 -5.08 -4.59
C PRO A 541 20.94 -4.20 -4.75
N GLN A 542 19.83 -4.69 -4.22
CA GLN A 542 18.61 -3.88 -4.19
C GLN A 542 18.82 -2.64 -3.32
N PRO A 543 18.38 -1.44 -3.74
CA PRO A 543 18.56 -0.17 -3.02
C PRO A 543 18.02 -0.18 -1.59
N GLN A 544 17.05 -1.03 -1.28
CA GLN A 544 16.53 -1.20 0.09
C GLN A 544 17.59 -1.59 1.13
N TYR A 545 18.69 -2.18 0.71
CA TYR A 545 19.81 -2.52 1.60
C TYR A 545 20.77 -1.35 1.87
N GLY A 546 20.54 -0.19 1.26
CA GLY A 546 21.32 1.04 1.50
C GLY A 546 22.79 0.95 1.13
N THR A 547 23.17 0.01 0.25
CA THR A 547 24.53 -0.17 -0.23
C THR A 547 24.54 -0.44 -1.74
N SER A 548 25.57 0.05 -2.41
CA SER A 548 25.85 -0.24 -3.82
C SER A 548 26.93 -1.32 -4.00
N TYR A 549 27.39 -1.92 -2.88
CA TYR A 549 28.51 -2.85 -2.87
C TYR A 549 28.02 -4.28 -2.86
N LEU A 550 28.38 -5.06 -3.87
CA LEU A 550 28.06 -6.48 -3.96
C LEU A 550 29.29 -7.28 -4.40
N THR A 551 29.49 -8.44 -3.79
CA THR A 551 30.51 -9.42 -4.15
C THR A 551 29.83 -10.76 -4.42
N VAL A 552 30.19 -11.40 -5.53
CA VAL A 552 29.73 -12.74 -5.90
C VAL A 552 30.85 -13.74 -5.63
N LEU A 553 30.58 -14.73 -4.79
CA LEU A 553 31.50 -15.80 -4.39
C LEU A 553 30.95 -17.17 -4.78
N PRO A 554 31.81 -18.22 -4.91
CA PRO A 554 31.33 -19.57 -5.15
C PRO A 554 30.53 -20.11 -3.96
N PHE A 555 29.56 -20.96 -4.25
CA PHE A 555 28.78 -21.66 -3.25
C PHE A 555 29.63 -22.77 -2.61
N GLU A 556 29.77 -22.75 -1.31
CA GLU A 556 30.58 -23.74 -0.58
C GLU A 556 29.72 -24.91 -0.08
N LYS A 557 30.33 -26.11 -0.12
CA LYS A 557 29.71 -27.31 0.44
C LYS A 557 29.52 -27.15 1.95
N GLY A 558 28.30 -27.39 2.43
CA GLY A 558 27.95 -27.30 3.86
C GLY A 558 27.12 -26.06 4.21
N TYR A 559 26.94 -25.13 3.28
CA TYR A 559 25.95 -24.05 3.40
C TYR A 559 24.61 -24.47 2.82
N GLU A 560 23.55 -24.06 3.50
CA GLU A 560 22.19 -24.21 2.99
C GLU A 560 21.87 -23.01 2.12
N PRO A 561 21.35 -23.19 0.89
CA PRO A 561 20.96 -22.07 0.05
C PRO A 561 19.70 -21.41 0.60
N ASP A 562 19.58 -20.10 0.43
CA ASP A 562 18.37 -19.36 0.73
C ASP A 562 17.33 -19.47 -0.38
N ASN A 563 17.81 -19.63 -1.62
CA ASN A 563 16.96 -19.72 -2.81
C ASN A 563 17.50 -20.67 -3.86
N ILE A 564 16.58 -21.30 -4.59
CA ILE A 564 16.83 -21.95 -5.87
C ILE A 564 16.39 -20.96 -6.96
N ILE A 565 17.21 -20.74 -7.98
CA ILE A 565 16.85 -19.94 -9.14
C ILE A 565 16.72 -20.86 -10.35
N LEU A 566 15.50 -20.95 -10.89
CA LEU A 566 15.19 -21.72 -12.09
C LEU A 566 15.11 -20.79 -13.29
N GLN A 567 15.80 -21.12 -14.38
CA GLN A 567 15.66 -20.47 -15.67
C GLN A 567 14.73 -21.31 -16.55
N LEU A 568 13.67 -20.67 -17.05
CA LEU A 568 12.79 -21.27 -18.02
C LEU A 568 13.38 -21.16 -19.44
N LYS A 569 13.18 -22.19 -20.26
CA LYS A 569 13.55 -22.13 -21.68
C LYS A 569 12.74 -21.09 -22.42
N GLU A 570 13.34 -20.48 -23.42
CA GLU A 570 12.67 -19.54 -24.30
C GLU A 570 11.45 -20.21 -24.99
N GLY A 571 10.29 -19.55 -24.92
CA GLY A 571 9.02 -20.09 -25.43
C GLY A 571 8.32 -21.14 -24.56
N ALA A 572 8.83 -21.48 -23.38
CA ALA A 572 8.15 -22.36 -22.45
C ALA A 572 6.81 -21.76 -21.97
N ASN A 573 5.82 -22.63 -21.73
CA ASN A 573 4.56 -22.20 -21.15
C ASN A 573 4.75 -21.83 -19.68
N ARG A 574 5.02 -20.55 -19.41
CA ARG A 574 5.29 -20.02 -18.07
C ARG A 574 4.21 -20.39 -17.05
N LYS A 575 2.93 -20.28 -17.41
CA LYS A 575 1.82 -20.61 -16.49
C LYS A 575 1.84 -22.07 -16.06
N GLN A 576 2.11 -22.96 -17.00
CA GLN A 576 2.22 -24.40 -16.69
C GLN A 576 3.43 -24.68 -15.82
N ALA A 577 4.61 -24.10 -16.15
CA ALA A 577 5.83 -24.26 -15.34
C ALA A 577 5.63 -23.77 -13.89
N LEU A 578 5.06 -22.58 -13.71
CA LEU A 578 4.75 -22.04 -12.39
C LEU A 578 3.78 -22.92 -11.59
N GLN A 579 2.77 -23.51 -12.25
CA GLN A 579 1.84 -24.43 -11.60
C GLN A 579 2.55 -25.72 -11.15
N GLU A 580 3.37 -26.32 -12.01
CA GLU A 580 4.14 -27.52 -11.66
C GLU A 580 5.14 -27.25 -10.52
N ILE A 581 5.80 -26.09 -10.54
CA ILE A 581 6.68 -25.66 -9.45
C ILE A 581 5.89 -25.55 -8.14
N LYS A 582 4.74 -24.89 -8.18
CA LYS A 582 3.88 -24.72 -7.02
C LYS A 582 3.42 -26.07 -6.44
N GLU A 583 3.01 -26.99 -7.27
CA GLU A 583 2.57 -28.33 -6.87
C GLU A 583 3.71 -29.13 -6.23
N LYS A 584 4.93 -29.05 -6.76
CA LYS A 584 6.11 -29.76 -6.18
C LYS A 584 6.57 -29.13 -4.86
N ILE A 585 6.50 -27.80 -4.74
CA ILE A 585 7.07 -27.07 -3.60
C ILE A 585 6.08 -26.91 -2.43
N ASN A 586 4.77 -26.78 -2.69
CA ASN A 586 3.77 -26.62 -1.63
C ASN A 586 3.83 -27.66 -0.49
N PRO A 587 4.11 -28.97 -0.74
CA PRO A 587 4.21 -29.96 0.33
C PRO A 587 5.31 -29.68 1.37
N TYR A 588 6.26 -28.81 1.04
CA TYR A 588 7.33 -28.38 1.94
C TYR A 588 6.94 -27.19 2.81
N TYR A 589 5.80 -26.57 2.56
CA TYR A 589 5.32 -25.41 3.29
C TYR A 589 4.24 -25.77 4.30
N PRO A 590 4.09 -25.02 5.39
CA PRO A 590 3.02 -25.20 6.37
C PRO A 590 1.62 -25.03 5.78
N ALA A 591 0.61 -25.59 6.41
CA ALA A 591 -0.78 -25.59 5.93
C ALA A 591 -1.38 -24.19 5.70
N ASN A 592 -0.90 -23.18 6.44
CA ASN A 592 -1.33 -21.77 6.33
C ASN A 592 -0.42 -20.90 5.45
N ALA A 593 0.61 -21.50 4.84
CA ALA A 593 1.54 -20.81 3.96
C ALA A 593 1.56 -21.51 2.60
N THR A 594 1.08 -20.85 1.58
CA THR A 594 1.15 -21.35 0.22
C THR A 594 2.37 -20.76 -0.46
N TYR A 595 3.18 -21.58 -1.11
CA TYR A 595 4.26 -21.09 -1.95
C TYR A 595 3.66 -20.34 -3.16
N GLU A 596 4.11 -19.13 -3.37
CA GLU A 596 3.85 -18.36 -4.58
C GLU A 596 5.17 -18.19 -5.34
N ALA A 597 5.23 -18.75 -6.55
CA ALA A 597 6.40 -18.60 -7.39
C ALA A 597 6.54 -17.14 -7.83
N THR A 598 7.68 -16.54 -7.50
CA THR A 598 8.01 -15.16 -7.86
C THR A 598 9.10 -15.15 -8.93
N THR A 599 8.94 -14.29 -9.93
CA THR A 599 9.99 -14.05 -10.91
C THR A 599 11.07 -13.13 -10.34
N LEU A 600 12.24 -13.13 -10.95
CA LEU A 600 13.30 -12.17 -10.57
C LEU A 600 12.80 -10.72 -10.75
N TYR A 601 12.03 -10.46 -11.82
CA TYR A 601 11.42 -9.15 -12.05
C TYR A 601 10.47 -8.76 -10.91
N ASP A 602 9.51 -9.63 -10.58
CA ASP A 602 8.53 -9.35 -9.52
C ASP A 602 9.20 -9.15 -8.16
N ASN A 603 10.22 -9.95 -7.85
CA ASN A 603 10.98 -9.82 -6.61
C ASN A 603 11.73 -8.47 -6.54
N GLN A 604 12.33 -8.03 -7.66
CA GLN A 604 13.00 -6.73 -7.72
C GLN A 604 12.07 -5.56 -7.49
N VAL A 605 10.85 -5.59 -8.02
CA VAL A 605 9.89 -4.47 -7.99
C VAL A 605 8.78 -4.63 -6.95
N GLU A 606 8.85 -5.60 -6.06
CA GLU A 606 7.79 -5.95 -5.09
C GLU A 606 7.28 -4.75 -4.30
N GLY A 607 8.18 -3.92 -3.78
CA GLY A 607 7.82 -2.72 -3.00
C GLY A 607 7.04 -1.67 -3.81
N LEU A 608 7.24 -1.61 -5.13
CA LEU A 608 6.55 -0.69 -6.03
C LEU A 608 5.20 -1.24 -6.51
N ASN A 609 5.01 -2.55 -6.50
CA ASN A 609 3.76 -3.20 -6.93
C ASN A 609 2.55 -2.74 -6.11
N VAL A 610 2.71 -2.56 -4.81
CA VAL A 610 1.65 -2.09 -3.90
C VAL A 610 1.20 -0.68 -4.30
N LEU A 611 2.16 0.23 -4.50
CA LEU A 611 1.88 1.59 -4.95
C LEU A 611 1.23 1.61 -6.33
N ARG A 612 1.75 0.84 -7.28
CA ARG A 612 1.17 0.69 -8.62
C ARG A 612 -0.30 0.27 -8.54
N ASN A 613 -0.61 -0.78 -7.79
CA ASN A 613 -1.97 -1.29 -7.65
C ASN A 613 -2.90 -0.25 -7.00
N LEU A 614 -2.43 0.46 -5.98
CA LEU A 614 -3.18 1.56 -5.36
C LEU A 614 -3.50 2.67 -6.38
N PHE A 615 -2.50 3.14 -7.14
CA PHE A 615 -2.70 4.17 -8.15
C PHE A 615 -3.63 3.72 -9.29
N ILE A 616 -3.57 2.45 -9.71
CA ILE A 616 -4.51 1.88 -10.69
C ILE A 616 -5.95 1.96 -10.18
N VAL A 617 -6.20 1.52 -8.95
CA VAL A 617 -7.53 1.58 -8.34
C VAL A 617 -8.01 3.03 -8.25
N CYS A 618 -7.17 3.94 -7.77
CA CYS A 618 -7.47 5.36 -7.67
C CYS A 618 -7.77 5.99 -9.04
N ALA A 619 -7.01 5.64 -10.07
CA ALA A 619 -7.23 6.13 -11.43
C ALA A 619 -8.55 5.62 -12.02
N ILE A 620 -8.87 4.33 -11.84
CA ILE A 620 -10.15 3.75 -12.29
C ILE A 620 -11.31 4.48 -11.61
N ILE A 621 -11.26 4.66 -10.30
CA ILE A 621 -12.30 5.36 -9.53
C ILE A 621 -12.42 6.81 -10.00
N SER A 622 -11.30 7.52 -10.15
CA SER A 622 -11.30 8.91 -10.62
C SER A 622 -11.86 9.05 -12.03
N LEU A 623 -11.51 8.14 -12.95
CA LEU A 623 -12.07 8.11 -14.30
C LEU A 623 -13.57 7.82 -14.31
N LEU A 624 -14.04 6.88 -13.49
CA LEU A 624 -15.47 6.59 -13.35
C LEU A 624 -16.23 7.81 -12.85
N ILE A 625 -15.74 8.50 -11.80
CA ILE A 625 -16.34 9.73 -11.31
C ILE A 625 -16.35 10.80 -12.39
N THR A 626 -15.29 10.90 -13.18
CA THR A 626 -15.18 11.85 -14.30
C THR A 626 -16.18 11.56 -15.40
N ILE A 627 -16.32 10.30 -15.82
CA ILE A 627 -17.32 9.86 -16.80
C ILE A 627 -18.74 10.22 -16.33
N LEU A 628 -19.07 9.91 -15.08
CA LEU A 628 -20.37 10.23 -14.50
C LEU A 628 -20.60 11.73 -14.40
N GLY A 629 -19.58 12.51 -14.06
CA GLY A 629 -19.62 13.98 -14.02
C GLY A 629 -19.86 14.62 -15.40
N ILE A 630 -19.12 14.18 -16.41
CA ILE A 630 -19.30 14.62 -17.80
C ILE A 630 -20.69 14.26 -18.29
N TYR A 631 -21.12 13.00 -18.09
CA TYR A 631 -22.44 12.52 -18.53
C TYR A 631 -23.55 13.40 -17.97
N HIS A 632 -23.54 13.68 -16.67
CA HIS A 632 -24.53 14.54 -16.03
C HIS A 632 -24.46 16.00 -16.51
N SER A 633 -23.25 16.53 -16.66
CA SER A 633 -23.05 17.90 -17.13
C SER A 633 -23.61 18.09 -18.55
N ILE A 634 -23.31 17.16 -19.46
CA ILE A 634 -23.84 17.19 -20.82
C ILE A 634 -25.35 17.03 -20.81
N GLN A 635 -25.92 16.20 -19.96
CA GLN A 635 -27.36 16.04 -19.84
C GLN A 635 -28.04 17.37 -19.52
N ILE A 636 -27.53 18.10 -18.54
CA ILE A 636 -28.08 19.41 -18.15
C ILE A 636 -27.93 20.42 -19.29
N ASP A 637 -26.77 20.49 -19.91
CA ASP A 637 -26.52 21.45 -21.01
C ASP A 637 -27.42 21.20 -22.20
N THR A 638 -27.63 19.92 -22.51
CA THR A 638 -28.49 19.53 -23.65
C THR A 638 -29.96 19.77 -23.37
N GLU A 639 -30.46 19.41 -22.18
CA GLU A 639 -31.84 19.74 -21.78
C GLU A 639 -32.15 21.26 -21.87
N ARG A 640 -31.17 22.10 -21.53
CA ARG A 640 -31.32 23.56 -21.61
C ARG A 640 -31.25 24.13 -23.01
N ARG A 641 -30.50 23.48 -23.91
CA ARG A 641 -30.26 23.96 -25.27
C ARG A 641 -31.00 23.16 -26.32
N GLN A 642 -31.96 22.32 -25.93
CA GLN A 642 -32.74 21.48 -26.90
C GLN A 642 -33.36 22.29 -27.97
N LYS A 643 -33.96 23.46 -27.65
CA LYS A 643 -34.54 24.40 -28.65
C LYS A 643 -33.50 24.96 -29.60
N GLU A 644 -32.34 25.40 -29.06
CA GLU A 644 -31.24 25.90 -29.90
C GLU A 644 -30.75 24.84 -30.87
N VAL A 645 -30.62 23.61 -30.41
CA VAL A 645 -30.23 22.48 -31.24
C VAL A 645 -31.30 22.17 -32.29
N ALA A 646 -32.59 22.19 -31.93
CA ALA A 646 -33.69 21.93 -32.85
C ALA A 646 -33.75 23.03 -33.97
N ILE A 647 -33.65 24.32 -33.57
CA ILE A 647 -33.64 25.44 -34.52
C ILE A 647 -32.44 25.35 -35.48
N ARG A 648 -31.24 25.04 -34.96
CA ARG A 648 -30.04 24.87 -35.81
C ARG A 648 -30.17 23.73 -36.75
N LYS A 649 -30.76 22.60 -36.34
CA LYS A 649 -31.01 21.45 -37.22
C LYS A 649 -32.02 21.77 -38.35
N VAL A 650 -33.10 22.48 -38.00
CA VAL A 650 -34.06 22.93 -39.01
C VAL A 650 -33.41 23.87 -40.02
N ASN A 651 -32.42 24.66 -39.57
CA ASN A 651 -31.64 25.57 -40.45
C ASN A 651 -30.44 24.86 -41.12
N GLY A 652 -30.39 23.52 -41.15
CA GLY A 652 -29.39 22.75 -41.90
C GLY A 652 -28.04 22.55 -41.20
N ALA A 653 -27.93 22.75 -39.88
CA ALA A 653 -26.68 22.50 -39.17
C ALA A 653 -26.31 21.02 -39.20
N HIS A 654 -25.05 20.72 -39.52
CA HIS A 654 -24.48 19.38 -39.48
C HIS A 654 -24.28 18.84 -38.07
N ILE A 655 -24.16 17.55 -37.91
CA ILE A 655 -23.89 16.91 -36.61
C ILE A 655 -22.58 17.44 -36.01
N SER A 656 -21.58 17.69 -36.84
CA SER A 656 -20.29 18.31 -36.41
C SER A 656 -20.44 19.63 -35.71
N ASP A 657 -21.42 20.50 -36.14
CA ASP A 657 -21.65 21.80 -35.54
C ASP A 657 -22.22 21.66 -34.13
N ILE A 658 -23.03 20.63 -33.93
CA ILE A 658 -23.58 20.28 -32.62
C ILE A 658 -22.45 19.72 -31.67
N TYR A 659 -21.57 18.88 -32.24
CA TYR A 659 -20.38 18.42 -31.50
C TYR A 659 -19.51 19.59 -31.05
N TRP A 660 -19.25 20.55 -31.93
CA TRP A 660 -18.44 21.71 -31.60
C TRP A 660 -19.12 22.66 -30.60
N LEU A 661 -20.43 22.81 -30.69
CA LEU A 661 -21.22 23.64 -29.77
C LEU A 661 -21.11 23.17 -28.33
N PHE A 662 -21.16 21.88 -28.08
CA PHE A 662 -21.06 21.30 -26.74
C PHE A 662 -19.61 20.94 -26.37
N GLY A 663 -18.85 20.36 -27.29
CA GLY A 663 -17.53 19.81 -27.05
C GLY A 663 -16.47 20.84 -26.71
N LYS A 664 -16.51 22.03 -27.34
CA LYS A 664 -15.51 23.09 -27.15
C LYS A 664 -15.24 23.44 -25.69
N SER A 665 -16.27 23.52 -24.86
CA SER A 665 -16.13 23.86 -23.43
C SER A 665 -15.38 22.76 -22.64
N TYR A 666 -15.63 21.48 -22.96
CA TYR A 666 -14.98 20.35 -22.29
C TYR A 666 -13.52 20.19 -22.72
N VAL A 667 -13.24 20.36 -24.03
CA VAL A 667 -11.87 20.35 -24.55
C VAL A 667 -11.06 21.49 -23.93
N MET A 668 -11.61 22.68 -23.82
CA MET A 668 -10.93 23.81 -23.18
C MET A 668 -10.66 23.55 -21.70
N LEU A 669 -11.63 22.99 -20.96
CA LEU A 669 -11.44 22.60 -19.55
C LEU A 669 -10.38 21.53 -19.39
N TYR A 670 -10.34 20.53 -20.29
CA TYR A 670 -9.32 19.50 -20.32
C TYR A 670 -7.91 20.10 -20.54
N LEU A 671 -7.76 20.99 -21.52
CA LEU A 671 -6.47 21.64 -21.78
C LEU A 671 -6.00 22.49 -20.61
N VAL A 672 -6.89 23.24 -19.96
CA VAL A 672 -6.56 24.02 -18.77
C VAL A 672 -6.15 23.10 -17.62
N ALA A 673 -6.91 22.03 -17.37
CA ALA A 673 -6.58 21.06 -16.33
C ALA A 673 -5.21 20.39 -16.58
N MET A 674 -4.90 20.04 -17.83
CA MET A 674 -3.62 19.46 -18.23
C MET A 674 -2.46 20.43 -18.01
N ILE A 675 -2.61 21.70 -18.44
CA ILE A 675 -1.59 22.75 -18.24
C ILE A 675 -1.28 22.95 -16.75
N LEU A 676 -2.28 22.85 -15.88
CA LEU A 676 -2.09 22.96 -14.43
C LEU A 676 -1.51 21.69 -13.81
N ALA A 677 -1.84 20.50 -14.35
CA ALA A 677 -1.39 19.23 -13.80
C ALA A 677 0.08 18.92 -14.12
N VAL A 678 0.55 19.25 -15.33
CA VAL A 678 1.93 18.95 -15.78
C VAL A 678 3.00 19.50 -14.84
N PRO A 679 3.00 20.78 -14.43
CA PRO A 679 4.00 21.30 -13.50
C PRO A 679 3.98 20.61 -12.13
N ILE A 680 2.78 20.26 -11.63
CA ILE A 680 2.63 19.58 -10.35
C ILE A 680 3.16 18.16 -10.43
N CYS A 681 2.83 17.45 -11.51
CA CYS A 681 3.39 16.11 -11.75
C CYS A 681 4.92 16.15 -11.83
N LEU A 682 5.48 17.12 -12.55
CA LEU A 682 6.93 17.32 -12.66
C LEU A 682 7.55 17.59 -11.29
N PHE A 683 6.95 18.47 -10.48
CA PHE A 683 7.42 18.77 -9.13
C PHE A 683 7.40 17.52 -8.23
N LEU A 684 6.31 16.75 -8.24
CA LEU A 684 6.21 15.51 -7.47
C LEU A 684 7.26 14.48 -7.89
N MET A 685 7.56 14.40 -9.18
CA MET A 685 8.60 13.51 -9.70
C MET A 685 9.99 13.93 -9.29
N ILE A 686 10.32 15.22 -9.37
CA ILE A 686 11.62 15.73 -8.91
C ILE A 686 11.81 15.45 -7.42
N MET A 687 10.76 15.56 -6.62
CA MET A 687 10.79 15.20 -5.22
C MET A 687 11.01 13.69 -5.00
N ALA A 688 10.42 12.84 -5.83
CA ALA A 688 10.61 11.39 -5.78
C ALA A 688 11.97 10.94 -6.34
N ASP A 689 12.61 11.69 -7.21
CA ASP A 689 13.91 11.40 -7.84
C ASP A 689 15.06 11.31 -6.83
N SER A 690 14.89 11.92 -5.65
CA SER A 690 15.84 11.76 -4.53
C SER A 690 15.95 10.32 -4.02
N MET A 691 14.96 9.47 -4.30
CA MET A 691 14.93 8.06 -3.88
C MET A 691 15.37 7.11 -5.00
N ILE A 692 14.97 7.37 -6.24
CA ILE A 692 15.30 6.50 -7.40
C ILE A 692 15.34 7.35 -8.66
N LYS A 693 16.49 7.35 -9.36
CA LYS A 693 16.66 8.06 -10.63
C LYS A 693 15.79 7.44 -11.73
N PHE A 694 14.97 8.24 -12.38
CA PHE A 694 14.22 7.82 -13.56
C PHE A 694 14.20 8.94 -14.61
N ASP A 695 14.01 8.54 -15.88
CA ASP A 695 14.05 9.51 -16.99
C ASP A 695 12.68 10.22 -17.15
N TYR A 696 12.54 11.36 -16.49
CA TYR A 696 11.35 12.22 -16.62
C TYR A 696 11.21 12.89 -17.99
N ARG A 697 12.22 12.79 -18.87
CA ARG A 697 12.18 13.31 -20.24
C ARG A 697 11.56 12.32 -21.23
N HIS A 698 11.35 11.07 -20.82
CA HIS A 698 10.84 10.05 -21.73
C HIS A 698 9.44 10.41 -22.25
N PRO A 699 9.21 10.47 -23.58
CA PRO A 699 7.95 10.97 -24.15
C PRO A 699 6.71 10.16 -23.73
N MET A 700 6.83 8.84 -23.55
CA MET A 700 5.71 7.97 -23.16
C MET A 700 5.13 8.31 -21.80
N LEU A 701 5.95 8.83 -20.88
CA LEU A 701 5.51 9.26 -19.57
C LEU A 701 4.39 10.30 -19.64
N TRP A 702 4.48 11.20 -20.60
CA TRP A 702 3.54 12.30 -20.81
C TRP A 702 2.42 11.95 -21.79
N SER A 703 2.77 11.31 -22.92
CA SER A 703 1.82 11.07 -24.00
C SER A 703 0.74 10.04 -23.64
N ILE A 704 1.08 8.95 -22.95
CA ILE A 704 0.11 7.90 -22.62
C ILE A 704 -1.00 8.41 -21.68
N PRO A 705 -0.71 9.05 -20.54
CA PRO A 705 -1.76 9.62 -19.67
C PRO A 705 -2.63 10.64 -20.37
N MET A 706 -2.03 11.51 -21.21
CA MET A 706 -2.75 12.51 -21.97
C MET A 706 -3.71 11.86 -22.97
N LEU A 707 -3.25 10.87 -23.72
CA LEU A 707 -4.07 10.17 -24.71
C LEU A 707 -5.21 9.39 -24.08
N VAL A 708 -4.93 8.66 -22.98
CA VAL A 708 -5.95 7.88 -22.26
C VAL A 708 -7.05 8.82 -21.71
N ALA A 709 -6.66 9.91 -21.02
CA ALA A 709 -7.61 10.85 -20.50
C ALA A 709 -8.42 11.52 -21.63
N ALA A 710 -7.79 11.97 -22.70
CA ALA A 710 -8.45 12.54 -23.86
C ALA A 710 -9.44 11.57 -24.49
N MET A 711 -9.04 10.31 -24.68
CA MET A 711 -9.89 9.27 -25.25
C MET A 711 -11.15 9.03 -24.41
N VAL A 712 -11.01 8.87 -23.10
CA VAL A 712 -12.15 8.67 -22.18
C VAL A 712 -13.11 9.86 -22.25
N ILE A 713 -12.59 11.08 -22.21
CA ILE A 713 -13.40 12.32 -22.27
C ILE A 713 -14.12 12.41 -23.60
N LEU A 714 -13.42 12.22 -24.73
CA LEU A 714 -13.99 12.31 -26.05
C LEU A 714 -15.07 11.24 -26.31
N LEU A 715 -14.81 10.00 -25.89
CA LEU A 715 -15.79 8.91 -26.00
C LEU A 715 -17.06 9.21 -25.21
N THR A 716 -16.92 9.70 -23.97
CA THR A 716 -18.05 10.04 -23.11
C THR A 716 -18.88 11.17 -23.70
N ILE A 717 -18.23 12.22 -24.22
CA ILE A 717 -18.87 13.36 -24.87
C ILE A 717 -19.56 12.92 -26.15
N SER A 718 -18.86 12.19 -27.01
CA SER A 718 -19.35 11.76 -28.31
C SER A 718 -20.59 10.88 -28.21
N TRP A 719 -20.57 9.90 -27.31
CA TRP A 719 -21.70 9.02 -27.06
C TRP A 719 -22.98 9.80 -26.72
N ARG A 720 -22.88 10.79 -25.87
CA ARG A 720 -24.04 11.56 -25.41
C ARG A 720 -24.53 12.54 -26.46
N ILE A 721 -23.63 13.27 -27.12
CA ILE A 721 -23.98 14.23 -28.17
C ILE A 721 -24.59 13.52 -29.37
N TYR A 722 -24.04 12.38 -29.76
CA TYR A 722 -24.60 11.57 -30.85
C TYR A 722 -26.07 11.17 -30.59
N ARG A 723 -26.40 10.77 -29.38
CA ARG A 723 -27.76 10.40 -28.99
C ARG A 723 -28.72 11.58 -29.09
N ILE A 724 -28.27 12.79 -28.76
CA ILE A 724 -29.08 14.01 -28.84
C ILE A 724 -29.17 14.50 -30.26
N ALA A 725 -28.10 14.42 -31.00
CA ALA A 725 -28.10 14.78 -32.42
C ALA A 725 -29.08 13.94 -33.28
N ARG A 726 -29.52 12.78 -32.83
CA ARG A 726 -30.53 11.93 -33.47
C ARG A 726 -31.98 12.23 -33.08
N ILE A 727 -32.22 13.07 -32.05
CA ILE A 727 -33.61 13.39 -31.65
C ILE A 727 -34.27 14.20 -32.76
N ASN A 728 -35.53 13.85 -33.07
CA ASN A 728 -36.31 14.50 -34.10
C ASN A 728 -36.67 15.97 -33.67
N PRO A 729 -36.28 17.01 -34.42
CA PRO A 729 -36.61 18.40 -34.09
C PRO A 729 -38.09 18.68 -33.90
N ALA A 730 -38.96 17.96 -34.66
CA ALA A 730 -40.41 18.14 -34.60
C ALA A 730 -41.01 17.75 -33.25
N GLU A 731 -40.44 16.68 -32.59
CA GLU A 731 -40.90 16.26 -31.27
C GLU A 731 -40.56 17.26 -30.17
N ILE A 732 -39.42 17.96 -30.32
CA ILE A 732 -38.98 18.99 -29.36
C ILE A 732 -39.85 20.25 -29.42
N ILE A 733 -40.28 20.63 -30.62
CA ILE A 733 -41.11 21.82 -30.88
C ILE A 733 -42.59 21.56 -30.51
N LYS A 734 -43.06 20.34 -30.68
CA LYS A 734 -44.45 19.94 -30.42
C LYS A 734 -44.79 19.75 -28.93
N ASN A 735 -43.80 19.43 -28.07
CA ASN A 735 -43.98 19.19 -26.63
C ASN A 735 -44.05 20.48 -25.77
N GLU A 736 -44.43 21.59 -26.35
CA GLU A 736 -44.91 22.82 -25.72
C GLU A 736 -46.42 22.99 -25.94
#